data_922382c0f43db9d1ef554b6e0ba578dd
#
_entry.id   922382c0f43db9d1ef554b6e0ba578dd
#
_cell.length_a   1.000
_cell.length_b   1.000
_cell.length_c   1.000
_cell.angle_alpha   90.00
_cell.angle_beta   90.00
_cell.angle_gamma   90.00
#
_symmetry.space_group_name_H-M   'P 1'
#
loop_
_entity.id
_entity.type
_entity.pdbx_description
1 polymer ?
#
loop_
_entity_poly.entity_id
_entity_poly.type
_entity_poly.pdbx_seq_one_letter_code
_entity_poly.pdbx_strand_id
1 'polypeptide(L)'
;MKKELPKVYEPQEVEGRVYEMWEKNGCFEGHRDPDKKPFTIVMPPPNVTGQLHMGHAMDSTLQDILIRFKRMQGYAALWVPGTDHAGIATQIKVEEELRKNEGLSRYDLGREKFLERVWDWKHKYGNRIVEQQKKLGASCDWSRARFTMDEGLSKAVRHVFVSLYKKGLIYKGSRIINWCPHCVTALSDAEVEYQDKPGNFWHIRYPIQGEEGRYVIVATTRPETMLGDTGVAVNPNDERYKDIVGKRCILPLVGREMPIVADDYVDMEFGTGCVKMTPAHDPNDFEVGLRQNLETIRVLDDNGKVVEGYGRYSGMDRYEARKAIVADLEEQGYLVKVEPHQHNVGTCYRCHNDVEPLISAQWFVKMKPLAEEALRVVNEGEVKFVPDRFSKIYTNWMENVHDWCISRQLWWGHQIPAWTCQECGHITVSEDDPTECEHCHSHNIKQEEDVLDTWFSSALWPFSTLGWPQETEDLKYFYPTDVLVTGYDIIFFWVARMIFSGCEHTGKPPFHTVFIHGLVRDDKGRKMSKSLGNGIDPLEMANQYGADALRFNLVTGNSPGNDMRFYTERCEAMRNFANKIWNASRFLMMNLTIDQCQLPDKLELEDKWILSKLNSVIPEITENMERYELGVAAQKVYDFIWDSYCDWYIELTKTRLQGEDEDSKIRAQQVLCYVLTEILKLLHPFMPFITEEIWQALPHQGDYLMLQQWPEHHANLDFPEEEKAMELIMDAIRAIRARRAEMNAPPSKKAQLTVSTLEQAVFHQGIPFLKRLAYASDVTVVEATQEVDAQGMVTVATHAARLYLPLAELVDLDKERARIQKELDKNRKELDKLEAKLNNPGFVNKAPANVVEAERERAGKLRDLLVKLEESAAALG
;
A
#
# COMPACT_ATOMS: atom_id res chain seq x y z
N MET A 1 -5.85 -41.11 -14.80
CA MET A 1 -4.83 -40.79 -15.83
C MET A 1 -3.97 -39.70 -15.27
N LYS A 2 -2.65 -39.88 -15.15
CA LYS A 2 -1.72 -38.83 -14.75
C LYS A 2 -1.83 -37.70 -15.79
N LYS A 3 -2.12 -36.49 -15.35
CA LYS A 3 -2.17 -35.30 -16.21
C LYS A 3 -0.74 -34.84 -16.46
N GLU A 4 -0.24 -34.94 -17.68
CA GLU A 4 1.07 -34.38 -18.02
C GLU A 4 1.02 -32.85 -18.03
N LEU A 5 1.98 -32.21 -17.34
CA LEU A 5 2.16 -30.78 -17.42
C LEU A 5 2.78 -30.38 -18.76
N PRO A 6 2.26 -29.32 -19.43
CA PRO A 6 2.87 -28.76 -20.64
C PRO A 6 4.33 -28.35 -20.42
N LYS A 7 5.09 -28.25 -21.52
CA LYS A 7 6.51 -27.87 -21.46
C LYS A 7 6.74 -26.48 -20.86
N VAL A 8 5.83 -25.57 -21.10
CA VAL A 8 5.89 -24.17 -20.64
C VAL A 8 4.61 -23.88 -19.86
N TYR A 9 4.74 -23.12 -18.79
CA TYR A 9 3.59 -22.58 -18.05
C TYR A 9 3.04 -21.36 -18.77
N GLU A 10 1.77 -21.43 -19.18
CA GLU A 10 1.04 -20.35 -19.85
C GLU A 10 -0.07 -19.85 -18.91
N PRO A 11 0.14 -18.75 -18.17
CA PRO A 11 -0.84 -18.23 -17.20
C PRO A 11 -2.23 -17.98 -17.82
N GLN A 12 -2.26 -17.52 -19.06
CA GLN A 12 -3.50 -17.15 -19.76
C GLN A 12 -4.42 -18.37 -20.01
N GLU A 13 -3.86 -19.57 -20.11
CA GLU A 13 -4.63 -20.82 -20.29
C GLU A 13 -5.10 -21.41 -18.95
N VAL A 14 -4.42 -21.04 -17.85
CA VAL A 14 -4.63 -21.64 -16.53
C VAL A 14 -5.54 -20.77 -15.66
N GLU A 15 -5.25 -19.47 -15.54
CA GLU A 15 -5.84 -18.57 -14.54
C GLU A 15 -7.37 -18.50 -14.62
N GLY A 16 -7.91 -18.29 -15.80
CA GLY A 16 -9.37 -18.19 -15.99
C GLY A 16 -10.11 -19.49 -15.60
N ARG A 17 -9.57 -20.62 -16.05
CA ARG A 17 -10.14 -21.96 -15.79
C ARG A 17 -10.08 -22.34 -14.31
N VAL A 18 -8.98 -22.07 -13.66
CA VAL A 18 -8.77 -22.36 -12.23
C VAL A 18 -9.68 -21.47 -11.38
N TYR A 19 -9.78 -20.19 -11.72
CA TYR A 19 -10.66 -19.26 -11.00
C TYR A 19 -12.13 -19.69 -11.10
N GLU A 20 -12.59 -20.02 -12.30
CA GLU A 20 -13.95 -20.49 -12.55
C GLU A 20 -14.25 -21.80 -11.80
N MET A 21 -13.27 -22.70 -11.73
CA MET A 21 -13.37 -23.95 -10.96
C MET A 21 -13.60 -23.66 -9.47
N TRP A 22 -12.81 -22.76 -8.87
CA TRP A 22 -13.00 -22.40 -7.46
C TRP A 22 -14.35 -21.74 -7.20
N GLU A 23 -14.75 -20.78 -8.05
CA GLU A 23 -16.00 -20.03 -7.90
C GLU A 23 -17.22 -20.93 -8.00
N LYS A 24 -17.28 -21.78 -9.04
CA LYS A 24 -18.38 -22.73 -9.24
C LYS A 24 -18.56 -23.75 -8.12
N ASN A 25 -17.48 -24.08 -7.43
CA ASN A 25 -17.51 -25.07 -6.35
C ASN A 25 -17.57 -24.43 -4.95
N GLY A 26 -17.85 -23.12 -4.87
CA GLY A 26 -18.08 -22.42 -3.61
C GLY A 26 -16.84 -22.31 -2.71
N CYS A 27 -15.63 -22.44 -3.26
CA CYS A 27 -14.39 -22.42 -2.47
C CYS A 27 -14.14 -21.10 -1.73
N PHE A 28 -14.78 -20.02 -2.15
CA PHE A 28 -14.64 -18.69 -1.55
C PHE A 28 -15.71 -18.37 -0.51
N GLU A 29 -16.76 -19.18 -0.42
CA GLU A 29 -17.90 -18.90 0.45
C GLU A 29 -17.53 -19.05 1.93
N GLY A 30 -17.91 -18.05 2.72
CA GLY A 30 -17.77 -18.08 4.17
C GLY A 30 -18.94 -18.84 4.80
N HIS A 31 -18.65 -19.98 5.39
CA HIS A 31 -19.64 -20.80 6.07
C HIS A 31 -19.54 -20.61 7.58
N ARG A 32 -20.69 -20.40 8.24
CA ARG A 32 -20.78 -20.40 9.69
C ARG A 32 -20.63 -21.84 10.19
N ASP A 33 -19.64 -22.07 10.99
CA ASP A 33 -19.31 -23.35 11.59
C ASP A 33 -19.03 -23.14 13.08
N PRO A 34 -19.88 -23.65 13.99
CA PRO A 34 -19.70 -23.43 15.44
C PRO A 34 -18.41 -24.05 15.99
N ASP A 35 -17.83 -25.02 15.29
CA ASP A 35 -16.57 -25.68 15.69
C ASP A 35 -15.32 -24.96 15.19
N LYS A 36 -15.49 -23.92 14.37
CA LYS A 36 -14.39 -23.13 13.82
C LYS A 36 -14.42 -21.71 14.33
N LYS A 37 -13.23 -21.13 14.48
CA LYS A 37 -13.10 -19.68 14.71
C LYS A 37 -13.35 -18.93 13.40
N PRO A 38 -14.15 -17.86 13.41
CA PRO A 38 -14.26 -16.98 12.25
C PRO A 38 -12.96 -16.22 12.02
N PHE A 39 -12.69 -15.89 10.77
CA PHE A 39 -11.71 -14.89 10.36
C PHE A 39 -12.30 -14.08 9.24
N THR A 40 -12.56 -12.81 9.50
CA THR A 40 -13.32 -11.94 8.61
C THR A 40 -12.50 -10.73 8.19
N ILE A 41 -12.46 -10.48 6.89
CA ILE A 41 -12.01 -9.22 6.31
C ILE A 41 -13.16 -8.62 5.51
N VAL A 42 -13.43 -7.33 5.69
CA VAL A 42 -14.26 -6.55 4.76
C VAL A 42 -13.31 -5.79 3.83
N MET A 43 -13.48 -5.95 2.55
CA MET A 43 -12.65 -5.29 1.55
C MET A 43 -12.85 -3.78 1.62
N PRO A 44 -11.79 -2.94 1.59
CA PRO A 44 -11.95 -1.53 1.28
C PRO A 44 -12.69 -1.40 -0.06
N PRO A 45 -13.94 -0.91 -0.07
CA PRO A 45 -14.75 -0.96 -1.28
C PRO A 45 -14.20 0.03 -2.30
N PRO A 46 -13.73 -0.42 -3.48
CA PRO A 46 -13.23 0.49 -4.50
C PRO A 46 -14.29 1.46 -4.97
N ASN A 47 -13.89 2.70 -5.17
CA ASN A 47 -14.72 3.76 -5.70
C ASN A 47 -15.10 3.46 -7.16
N VAL A 48 -16.38 3.59 -7.52
CA VAL A 48 -16.87 3.37 -8.89
C VAL A 48 -16.50 4.52 -9.85
N THR A 49 -15.34 5.12 -9.65
CA THR A 49 -14.83 6.26 -10.45
C THR A 49 -14.08 5.85 -11.70
N GLY A 50 -13.78 4.57 -11.86
CA GLY A 50 -13.04 4.03 -13.00
C GLY A 50 -12.40 2.68 -12.71
N GLN A 51 -11.38 2.34 -13.50
CA GLN A 51 -10.63 1.09 -13.36
C GLN A 51 -9.75 1.10 -12.11
N LEU A 52 -9.47 -0.10 -11.57
CA LEU A 52 -8.48 -0.30 -10.52
C LEU A 52 -7.08 0.09 -10.99
N HIS A 53 -6.26 0.56 -10.07
CA HIS A 53 -4.85 0.87 -10.28
C HIS A 53 -3.96 -0.03 -9.40
N MET A 54 -2.63 0.11 -9.53
CA MET A 54 -1.67 -0.76 -8.85
C MET A 54 -1.81 -0.76 -7.32
N GLY A 55 -2.21 0.36 -6.71
CA GLY A 55 -2.49 0.43 -5.27
C GLY A 55 -3.63 -0.50 -4.84
N HIS A 56 -4.70 -0.58 -5.62
CA HIS A 56 -5.79 -1.53 -5.37
C HIS A 56 -5.34 -2.99 -5.55
N ALA A 57 -4.47 -3.26 -6.53
CA ALA A 57 -3.93 -4.60 -6.73
C ALA A 57 -3.09 -5.05 -5.54
N MET A 58 -2.29 -4.16 -4.96
CA MET A 58 -1.52 -4.43 -3.74
C MET A 58 -2.45 -4.68 -2.55
N ASP A 59 -3.38 -3.77 -2.29
CA ASP A 59 -4.35 -3.88 -1.20
C ASP A 59 -5.13 -5.19 -1.25
N SER A 60 -5.69 -5.53 -2.40
CA SER A 60 -6.41 -6.79 -2.64
C SER A 60 -5.51 -8.02 -2.48
N THR A 61 -4.27 -7.96 -2.95
CA THR A 61 -3.32 -9.08 -2.84
C THR A 61 -2.98 -9.37 -1.37
N LEU A 62 -2.72 -8.35 -0.56
CA LEU A 62 -2.41 -8.53 0.86
C LEU A 62 -3.59 -9.16 1.63
N GLN A 63 -4.81 -8.74 1.34
CA GLN A 63 -6.02 -9.32 1.92
C GLN A 63 -6.22 -10.77 1.51
N ASP A 64 -6.07 -11.08 0.22
CA ASP A 64 -6.22 -12.43 -0.31
C ASP A 64 -5.21 -13.41 0.29
N ILE A 65 -3.96 -12.98 0.47
CA ILE A 65 -2.93 -13.78 1.14
C ILE A 65 -3.36 -14.16 2.55
N LEU A 66 -3.86 -13.20 3.33
CA LEU A 66 -4.32 -13.45 4.70
C LEU A 66 -5.53 -14.38 4.74
N ILE A 67 -6.51 -14.18 3.86
CA ILE A 67 -7.71 -15.02 3.78
C ILE A 67 -7.36 -16.46 3.39
N ARG A 68 -6.50 -16.66 2.39
CA ARG A 68 -6.06 -18.00 1.98
C ARG A 68 -5.28 -18.70 3.08
N PHE A 69 -4.38 -17.98 3.72
CA PHE A 69 -3.61 -18.49 4.86
C PHE A 69 -4.52 -18.93 6.01
N LYS A 70 -5.44 -18.08 6.44
CA LYS A 70 -6.37 -18.41 7.55
C LYS A 70 -7.35 -19.53 7.18
N ARG A 71 -7.82 -19.59 5.93
CA ARG A 71 -8.63 -20.71 5.45
C ARG A 71 -7.87 -22.03 5.55
N MET A 72 -6.60 -22.05 5.15
CA MET A 72 -5.76 -23.25 5.28
C MET A 72 -5.42 -23.59 6.72
N GLN A 73 -5.43 -22.62 7.65
CA GLN A 73 -5.31 -22.89 9.08
C GLN A 73 -6.61 -23.43 9.73
N GLY A 74 -7.67 -23.61 8.95
CA GLY A 74 -8.93 -24.20 9.42
C GLY A 74 -9.94 -23.19 9.98
N TYR A 75 -9.70 -21.88 9.83
CA TYR A 75 -10.69 -20.85 10.19
C TYR A 75 -11.91 -20.88 9.26
N ALA A 76 -13.05 -20.44 9.78
CA ALA A 76 -14.18 -20.06 8.94
C ALA A 76 -13.89 -18.68 8.34
N ALA A 77 -13.17 -18.68 7.21
CA ALA A 77 -12.69 -17.47 6.59
C ALA A 77 -13.75 -16.83 5.71
N LEU A 78 -14.01 -15.52 5.90
CA LEU A 78 -14.92 -14.73 5.10
C LEU A 78 -14.23 -13.45 4.62
N TRP A 79 -14.19 -13.23 3.33
CA TRP A 79 -13.78 -11.98 2.72
C TRP A 79 -14.94 -11.34 1.98
N VAL A 80 -15.49 -10.26 2.53
CA VAL A 80 -16.66 -9.57 1.99
C VAL A 80 -16.21 -8.54 0.95
N PRO A 81 -16.59 -8.70 -0.33
CA PRO A 81 -16.29 -7.73 -1.37
C PRO A 81 -17.38 -6.66 -1.47
N GLY A 82 -17.05 -5.57 -2.14
CA GLY A 82 -18.03 -4.55 -2.47
C GLY A 82 -17.43 -3.36 -3.20
N THR A 83 -18.28 -2.35 -3.45
CA THR A 83 -17.90 -1.09 -4.09
C THR A 83 -18.53 0.10 -3.38
N ASP A 84 -17.84 1.25 -3.44
CA ASP A 84 -18.31 2.51 -2.87
C ASP A 84 -18.87 3.42 -3.95
N HIS A 85 -19.97 4.09 -3.66
CA HIS A 85 -20.60 5.06 -4.56
C HIS A 85 -19.75 6.32 -4.75
N ALA A 86 -18.87 6.65 -3.80
CA ALA A 86 -17.89 7.73 -3.88
C ALA A 86 -18.48 9.08 -4.33
N GLY A 87 -19.44 9.59 -3.57
CA GLY A 87 -20.27 10.79 -3.85
C GLY A 87 -19.66 11.82 -4.80
N ILE A 88 -18.78 12.70 -4.26
CA ILE A 88 -18.15 13.78 -5.04
C ILE A 88 -17.38 13.22 -6.24
N ALA A 89 -16.57 12.21 -6.03
CA ALA A 89 -15.65 11.71 -7.05
C ALA A 89 -16.38 11.10 -8.25
N THR A 90 -17.43 10.33 -8.02
CA THR A 90 -18.22 9.72 -9.11
C THR A 90 -19.05 10.77 -9.82
N GLN A 91 -19.69 11.69 -9.08
CA GLN A 91 -20.47 12.76 -9.69
C GLN A 91 -19.63 13.62 -10.63
N ILE A 92 -18.45 14.07 -10.19
CA ILE A 92 -17.54 14.88 -11.03
C ILE A 92 -17.16 14.13 -12.31
N LYS A 93 -16.88 12.82 -12.23
CA LYS A 93 -16.52 12.02 -13.40
C LYS A 93 -17.66 11.93 -14.41
N VAL A 94 -18.87 11.76 -13.95
CA VAL A 94 -20.05 11.74 -14.82
C VAL A 94 -20.33 13.12 -15.43
N GLU A 95 -20.17 14.19 -14.65
CA GLU A 95 -20.29 15.57 -15.16
C GLU A 95 -19.22 15.92 -16.21
N GLU A 96 -17.96 15.48 -16.00
CA GLU A 96 -16.86 15.63 -16.97
C GLU A 96 -17.18 14.91 -18.28
N GLU A 97 -17.67 13.66 -18.19
CA GLU A 97 -18.06 12.86 -19.38
C GLU A 97 -19.24 13.51 -20.12
N LEU A 98 -20.26 13.94 -19.39
CA LEU A 98 -21.43 14.61 -19.95
C LEU A 98 -21.03 15.89 -20.69
N ARG A 99 -20.19 16.72 -20.09
CA ARG A 99 -19.69 17.96 -20.69
C ARG A 99 -18.86 17.67 -21.94
N LYS A 100 -17.98 16.66 -21.87
CA LYS A 100 -17.09 16.30 -22.99
C LYS A 100 -17.85 15.72 -24.18
N ASN A 101 -18.83 14.86 -23.93
CA ASN A 101 -19.51 14.09 -24.97
C ASN A 101 -20.74 14.81 -25.51
N GLU A 102 -21.47 15.54 -24.68
CA GLU A 102 -22.77 16.14 -25.03
C GLU A 102 -22.79 17.68 -24.88
N GLY A 103 -21.77 18.29 -24.25
CA GLY A 103 -21.73 19.73 -24.00
C GLY A 103 -22.73 20.22 -22.94
N LEU A 104 -23.32 19.29 -22.17
CA LEU A 104 -24.34 19.55 -21.17
C LEU A 104 -23.78 19.55 -19.73
N SER A 105 -24.46 20.23 -18.84
CA SER A 105 -24.29 20.18 -17.39
C SER A 105 -25.38 19.32 -16.73
N ARG A 106 -25.21 18.94 -15.46
CA ARG A 106 -26.26 18.27 -14.69
C ARG A 106 -27.55 19.08 -14.60
N TYR A 107 -27.42 20.43 -14.57
CA TYR A 107 -28.56 21.34 -14.48
C TYR A 107 -29.41 21.33 -15.76
N ASP A 108 -28.80 21.09 -16.93
CA ASP A 108 -29.52 20.96 -18.18
C ASP A 108 -30.37 19.70 -18.27
N LEU A 109 -29.90 18.59 -17.63
CA LEU A 109 -30.62 17.32 -17.55
C LEU A 109 -31.71 17.31 -16.47
N GLY A 110 -31.47 18.00 -15.35
CA GLY A 110 -32.24 17.82 -14.13
C GLY A 110 -31.82 16.59 -13.31
N ARG A 111 -32.22 16.58 -12.03
CA ARG A 111 -31.73 15.59 -11.04
C ARG A 111 -32.00 14.13 -11.44
N GLU A 112 -33.23 13.80 -11.86
CA GLU A 112 -33.61 12.42 -12.17
C GLU A 112 -32.79 11.85 -13.33
N LYS A 113 -32.73 12.55 -14.48
CA LYS A 113 -31.99 12.09 -15.64
C LYS A 113 -30.50 12.06 -15.42
N PHE A 114 -29.96 12.97 -14.61
CA PHE A 114 -28.56 12.93 -14.23
C PHE A 114 -28.25 11.71 -13.37
N LEU A 115 -29.10 11.39 -12.40
CA LEU A 115 -28.92 10.20 -11.55
C LEU A 115 -29.01 8.90 -12.36
N GLU A 116 -29.89 8.82 -13.40
CA GLU A 116 -29.89 7.67 -14.31
C GLU A 116 -28.51 7.47 -14.98
N ARG A 117 -27.86 8.55 -15.44
CA ARG A 117 -26.49 8.50 -16.00
C ARG A 117 -25.45 8.02 -15.00
N VAL A 118 -25.59 8.43 -13.73
CA VAL A 118 -24.67 8.00 -12.67
C VAL A 118 -24.86 6.51 -12.34
N TRP A 119 -26.10 6.02 -12.34
CA TRP A 119 -26.39 4.60 -12.16
C TRP A 119 -25.83 3.74 -13.32
N ASP A 120 -25.96 4.19 -14.57
CA ASP A 120 -25.38 3.52 -15.74
C ASP A 120 -23.84 3.45 -15.62
N TRP A 121 -23.23 4.57 -15.19
CA TRP A 121 -21.80 4.63 -14.91
C TRP A 121 -21.40 3.61 -13.83
N LYS A 122 -22.13 3.57 -12.71
CA LYS A 122 -21.90 2.62 -11.62
C LYS A 122 -22.00 1.17 -12.11
N HIS A 123 -22.98 0.82 -12.90
CA HIS A 123 -23.10 -0.55 -13.42
C HIS A 123 -21.92 -0.91 -14.33
N LYS A 124 -21.53 -0.03 -15.21
CA LYS A 124 -20.39 -0.23 -16.11
C LYS A 124 -19.09 -0.45 -15.35
N TYR A 125 -18.73 0.46 -14.46
CA TYR A 125 -17.44 0.41 -13.75
C TYR A 125 -17.44 -0.54 -12.55
N GLY A 126 -18.56 -0.72 -11.88
CA GLY A 126 -18.68 -1.72 -10.81
C GLY A 126 -18.44 -3.14 -11.35
N ASN A 127 -19.04 -3.52 -12.47
CA ASN A 127 -18.79 -4.81 -13.11
C ASN A 127 -17.33 -4.95 -13.55
N ARG A 128 -16.74 -3.88 -14.11
CA ARG A 128 -15.32 -3.88 -14.50
C ARG A 128 -14.37 -4.10 -13.34
N ILE A 129 -14.65 -3.50 -12.18
CA ILE A 129 -13.87 -3.67 -10.95
C ILE A 129 -13.90 -5.14 -10.49
N VAL A 130 -15.07 -5.77 -10.49
CA VAL A 130 -15.22 -7.19 -10.14
C VAL A 130 -14.42 -8.09 -11.08
N GLU A 131 -14.50 -7.86 -12.39
CA GLU A 131 -13.71 -8.60 -13.38
C GLU A 131 -12.20 -8.45 -13.12
N GLN A 132 -11.73 -7.24 -12.80
CA GLN A 132 -10.33 -6.98 -12.50
C GLN A 132 -9.88 -7.72 -11.22
N GLN A 133 -10.69 -7.73 -10.18
CA GLN A 133 -10.39 -8.45 -8.93
C GLN A 133 -10.33 -9.96 -9.14
N LYS A 134 -11.29 -10.52 -9.91
CA LYS A 134 -11.29 -11.93 -10.29
C LYS A 134 -10.03 -12.30 -11.07
N LYS A 135 -9.63 -11.46 -12.02
CA LYS A 135 -8.41 -11.68 -12.82
C LYS A 135 -7.13 -11.67 -11.96
N LEU A 136 -7.10 -10.89 -10.89
CA LEU A 136 -6.00 -10.88 -9.93
C LEU A 136 -6.05 -12.05 -8.93
N GLY A 137 -7.08 -12.88 -8.98
CA GLY A 137 -7.21 -14.06 -8.14
C GLY A 137 -7.84 -13.81 -6.77
N ALA A 138 -8.57 -12.71 -6.59
CA ALA A 138 -9.23 -12.40 -5.32
C ALA A 138 -10.25 -13.47 -4.92
N SER A 139 -10.04 -14.12 -3.78
CA SER A 139 -10.91 -15.19 -3.25
C SER A 139 -12.02 -14.67 -2.35
N CYS A 140 -12.74 -13.65 -2.87
CA CYS A 140 -13.88 -13.05 -2.18
C CYS A 140 -15.12 -13.93 -2.24
N ASP A 141 -15.94 -13.84 -1.21
CA ASP A 141 -17.30 -14.37 -1.24
C ASP A 141 -18.22 -13.46 -2.07
N TRP A 142 -18.26 -13.70 -3.38
CA TRP A 142 -19.03 -12.88 -4.31
C TRP A 142 -20.55 -12.96 -4.09
N SER A 143 -21.04 -14.00 -3.40
CA SER A 143 -22.45 -14.11 -3.03
C SER A 143 -22.87 -13.04 -2.01
N ARG A 144 -21.89 -12.50 -1.27
CA ARG A 144 -22.06 -11.42 -0.28
C ARG A 144 -21.58 -10.06 -0.78
N ALA A 145 -21.40 -9.87 -2.08
CA ALA A 145 -20.98 -8.58 -2.65
C ALA A 145 -22.00 -7.48 -2.31
N ARG A 146 -21.49 -6.34 -1.82
CA ARG A 146 -22.30 -5.20 -1.39
C ARG A 146 -21.92 -3.92 -2.14
N PHE A 147 -22.87 -3.00 -2.14
CA PHE A 147 -22.68 -1.64 -2.66
C PHE A 147 -23.16 -0.63 -1.61
N THR A 148 -22.39 0.42 -1.33
CA THR A 148 -22.70 1.37 -0.25
C THR A 148 -24.07 2.06 -0.35
N MET A 149 -24.71 2.02 -1.53
CA MET A 149 -26.08 2.52 -1.73
C MET A 149 -27.10 1.40 -2.04
N ASP A 150 -26.80 0.13 -1.75
CA ASP A 150 -27.82 -0.90 -1.83
C ASP A 150 -28.91 -0.70 -0.74
N GLU A 151 -30.03 -1.39 -0.89
CA GLU A 151 -31.20 -1.21 -0.01
C GLU A 151 -30.86 -1.44 1.47
N GLY A 152 -30.09 -2.49 1.78
CA GLY A 152 -29.75 -2.83 3.16
C GLY A 152 -28.82 -1.78 3.81
N LEU A 153 -27.79 -1.35 3.07
CA LEU A 153 -26.86 -0.33 3.54
C LEU A 153 -27.53 1.04 3.62
N SER A 154 -28.44 1.38 2.71
CA SER A 154 -29.23 2.61 2.77
C SER A 154 -30.13 2.66 4.00
N LYS A 155 -30.75 1.54 4.40
CA LYS A 155 -31.49 1.45 5.67
C LYS A 155 -30.59 1.66 6.89
N ALA A 156 -29.40 1.07 6.90
CA ALA A 156 -28.42 1.27 7.96
C ALA A 156 -28.00 2.73 8.09
N VAL A 157 -27.75 3.44 6.97
CA VAL A 157 -27.43 4.86 6.94
C VAL A 157 -28.54 5.71 7.53
N ARG A 158 -29.79 5.48 7.14
CA ARG A 158 -30.95 6.19 7.70
C ARG A 158 -31.09 5.94 9.20
N HIS A 159 -30.95 4.69 9.63
CA HIS A 159 -30.99 4.31 11.04
C HIS A 159 -29.94 5.06 11.87
N VAL A 160 -28.70 5.11 11.40
CA VAL A 160 -27.61 5.81 12.08
C VAL A 160 -27.89 7.30 12.17
N PHE A 161 -28.30 7.93 11.06
CA PHE A 161 -28.61 9.36 11.06
C PHE A 161 -29.71 9.71 12.07
N VAL A 162 -30.82 8.98 12.07
CA VAL A 162 -31.94 9.18 12.98
C VAL A 162 -31.55 8.93 14.43
N SER A 163 -30.79 7.86 14.69
CA SER A 163 -30.32 7.52 16.03
C SER A 163 -29.41 8.61 16.61
N LEU A 164 -28.43 9.08 15.83
CA LEU A 164 -27.51 10.15 16.26
C LEU A 164 -28.24 11.49 16.44
N TYR A 165 -29.24 11.78 15.59
CA TYR A 165 -30.07 12.98 15.73
C TYR A 165 -30.89 12.97 17.03
N LYS A 166 -31.55 11.84 17.34
CA LYS A 166 -32.31 11.64 18.57
C LYS A 166 -31.43 11.75 19.83
N LYS A 167 -30.16 11.36 19.74
CA LYS A 167 -29.17 11.53 20.82
C LYS A 167 -28.61 12.96 20.91
N GLY A 168 -28.99 13.86 20.01
CA GLY A 168 -28.46 15.23 19.93
C GLY A 168 -27.01 15.30 19.46
N LEU A 169 -26.52 14.26 18.83
CA LEU A 169 -25.17 14.20 18.25
C LEU A 169 -25.13 14.69 16.80
N ILE A 170 -26.23 14.62 16.06
CA ILE A 170 -26.40 15.31 14.78
C ILE A 170 -27.22 16.59 14.98
N TYR A 171 -26.79 17.68 14.38
CA TYR A 171 -27.46 18.96 14.40
C TYR A 171 -27.27 19.75 13.10
N LYS A 172 -28.20 20.64 12.77
CA LYS A 172 -28.09 21.63 11.71
C LYS A 172 -27.66 22.95 12.29
N GLY A 173 -26.63 23.60 11.75
CA GLY A 173 -26.11 24.84 12.26
C GLY A 173 -25.32 25.64 11.23
N SER A 174 -25.27 26.96 11.41
CA SER A 174 -24.45 27.87 10.61
C SER A 174 -23.06 27.98 11.24
N ARG A 175 -22.04 27.56 10.51
CA ARG A 175 -20.62 27.60 10.90
C ARG A 175 -19.76 27.97 9.72
N ILE A 176 -18.52 28.36 9.98
CA ILE A 176 -17.52 28.44 8.93
C ILE A 176 -17.16 27.01 8.53
N ILE A 177 -17.23 26.76 7.23
CA ILE A 177 -16.90 25.47 6.61
C ILE A 177 -15.87 25.67 5.52
N ASN A 178 -15.18 24.60 5.18
CA ASN A 178 -14.36 24.53 3.98
C ASN A 178 -15.29 24.31 2.78
N TRP A 179 -15.31 25.26 1.87
CA TRP A 179 -16.16 25.22 0.67
C TRP A 179 -15.29 25.10 -0.58
N CYS A 180 -15.63 24.21 -1.49
CA CYS A 180 -15.00 24.18 -2.81
C CYS A 180 -15.85 24.92 -3.85
N PRO A 181 -15.43 26.10 -4.34
CA PRO A 181 -16.22 26.86 -5.32
C PRO A 181 -16.31 26.20 -6.69
N HIS A 182 -15.38 25.29 -7.02
CA HIS A 182 -15.38 24.53 -8.27
C HIS A 182 -16.36 23.35 -8.22
N CYS A 183 -16.32 22.56 -7.14
CA CYS A 183 -17.24 21.45 -6.93
C CYS A 183 -18.60 21.88 -6.43
N VAL A 184 -18.71 23.13 -5.96
CA VAL A 184 -19.91 23.78 -5.38
C VAL A 184 -20.47 22.92 -4.24
N THR A 185 -19.61 22.57 -3.28
CA THR A 185 -19.99 21.74 -2.13
C THR A 185 -19.07 21.97 -0.93
N ALA A 186 -19.63 21.72 0.27
CA ALA A 186 -18.90 21.68 1.52
C ALA A 186 -17.89 20.50 1.53
N LEU A 187 -16.78 20.69 2.24
CA LEU A 187 -15.75 19.71 2.51
C LEU A 187 -15.56 19.55 4.02
N SER A 188 -15.21 18.36 4.47
CA SER A 188 -14.70 18.16 5.82
C SER A 188 -13.22 18.55 5.91
N ASP A 189 -12.67 18.74 7.13
CA ASP A 189 -11.27 19.12 7.32
C ASP A 189 -10.29 18.11 6.70
N ALA A 190 -10.63 16.82 6.77
CA ALA A 190 -9.83 15.76 6.16
C ALA A 190 -9.76 15.83 4.61
N GLU A 191 -10.71 16.50 3.96
CA GLU A 191 -10.79 16.66 2.51
C GLU A 191 -10.04 17.89 1.97
N VAL A 192 -9.33 18.62 2.84
CA VAL A 192 -8.53 19.79 2.49
C VAL A 192 -7.05 19.45 2.57
N GLU A 193 -6.36 19.61 1.45
CA GLU A 193 -4.90 19.46 1.36
C GLU A 193 -4.26 20.86 1.39
N TYR A 194 -3.24 21.05 2.22
CA TYR A 194 -2.58 22.34 2.35
C TYR A 194 -1.30 22.40 1.51
N GLN A 195 -1.14 23.53 0.81
CA GLN A 195 0.02 23.79 -0.05
C GLN A 195 0.59 25.17 0.23
N ASP A 196 1.91 25.25 0.36
CA ASP A 196 2.59 26.54 0.45
C ASP A 196 2.54 27.24 -0.91
N LYS A 197 1.92 28.41 -0.94
CA LYS A 197 1.82 29.24 -2.14
C LYS A 197 2.44 30.61 -1.91
N PRO A 198 3.10 31.16 -2.93
CA PRO A 198 3.57 32.54 -2.85
C PRO A 198 2.36 33.50 -2.88
N GLY A 199 2.38 34.44 -1.99
CA GLY A 199 1.36 35.49 -1.85
C GLY A 199 1.97 36.79 -1.32
N ASN A 200 1.14 37.64 -0.81
CA ASN A 200 1.59 38.89 -0.23
C ASN A 200 0.82 39.19 1.07
N PHE A 201 1.43 39.96 1.93
CA PHE A 201 0.74 40.74 2.95
C PHE A 201 0.49 42.14 2.44
N TRP A 202 -0.80 42.51 2.38
CA TRP A 202 -1.24 43.88 2.06
C TRP A 202 -1.53 44.61 3.35
N HIS A 203 -0.79 45.69 3.62
CA HIS A 203 -0.97 46.57 4.76
C HIS A 203 -1.90 47.72 4.39
N ILE A 204 -3.05 47.77 5.02
CA ILE A 204 -4.15 48.70 4.67
C ILE A 204 -4.48 49.56 5.90
N ARG A 205 -4.63 50.88 5.70
CA ARG A 205 -5.02 51.77 6.75
C ARG A 205 -6.54 51.92 6.79
N TYR A 206 -7.11 51.76 7.98
CA TYR A 206 -8.52 51.99 8.24
C TYR A 206 -8.63 53.23 9.09
N PRO A 207 -9.26 54.35 8.60
CA PRO A 207 -9.40 55.61 9.32
C PRO A 207 -10.23 55.42 10.60
N ILE A 208 -9.82 56.08 11.69
CA ILE A 208 -10.59 56.10 12.93
C ILE A 208 -11.65 57.17 12.79
N GLN A 209 -12.91 56.82 13.09
CA GLN A 209 -14.04 57.70 12.97
C GLN A 209 -13.89 58.92 13.91
N GLY A 210 -14.04 60.14 13.35
CA GLY A 210 -13.98 61.40 14.12
C GLY A 210 -12.55 61.86 14.48
N GLU A 211 -11.51 61.15 14.03
CA GLU A 211 -10.10 61.53 14.27
C GLU A 211 -9.36 61.69 12.93
N GLU A 212 -9.35 62.93 12.42
CA GLU A 212 -8.72 63.23 11.13
C GLU A 212 -7.21 62.91 11.14
N GLY A 213 -6.77 62.17 10.13
CA GLY A 213 -5.38 61.72 9.96
C GLY A 213 -4.94 60.56 10.87
N ARG A 214 -5.85 60.01 11.71
CA ARG A 214 -5.57 58.84 12.52
C ARG A 214 -6.18 57.57 11.94
N TYR A 215 -5.44 56.51 11.94
CA TYR A 215 -5.85 55.20 11.37
C TYR A 215 -5.22 54.02 12.09
N VAL A 216 -5.84 52.88 11.99
CA VAL A 216 -5.23 51.56 12.30
C VAL A 216 -4.72 50.91 11.02
N ILE A 217 -3.62 50.21 11.09
CA ILE A 217 -3.07 49.46 9.96
C ILE A 217 -3.32 47.99 10.20
N VAL A 218 -4.05 47.35 9.30
CA VAL A 218 -4.26 45.89 9.28
C VAL A 218 -3.43 45.27 8.16
N ALA A 219 -2.96 44.05 8.35
CA ALA A 219 -2.27 43.27 7.34
C ALA A 219 -3.09 42.04 6.98
N THR A 220 -3.32 41.79 5.71
CA THR A 220 -4.11 40.65 5.23
C THR A 220 -3.45 39.97 4.03
N THR A 221 -3.63 38.67 3.95
CA THR A 221 -3.31 37.88 2.74
C THR A 221 -4.47 37.77 1.77
N ARG A 222 -5.69 38.27 2.20
CA ARG A 222 -6.95 38.13 1.46
C ARG A 222 -7.71 39.43 1.35
N PRO A 223 -7.25 40.41 0.54
CA PRO A 223 -7.91 41.70 0.37
C PRO A 223 -9.37 41.61 -0.12
N GLU A 224 -9.71 40.59 -0.90
CA GLU A 224 -11.06 40.35 -1.44
C GLU A 224 -12.11 40.14 -0.34
N THR A 225 -11.75 39.59 0.80
CA THR A 225 -12.70 39.38 1.90
C THR A 225 -12.92 40.63 2.75
N MET A 226 -12.06 41.67 2.62
CA MET A 226 -12.19 42.88 3.43
C MET A 226 -13.53 43.59 3.24
N LEU A 227 -14.19 43.44 2.11
CA LEU A 227 -15.50 44.01 1.88
C LEU A 227 -16.55 43.54 2.93
N GLY A 228 -16.30 42.39 3.54
CA GLY A 228 -17.15 41.83 4.62
C GLY A 228 -16.62 42.06 6.03
N ASP A 229 -15.63 42.90 6.22
CA ASP A 229 -15.11 43.22 7.55
C ASP A 229 -16.18 43.88 8.41
N THR A 230 -16.27 43.45 9.65
CA THR A 230 -17.29 43.98 10.63
C THR A 230 -16.63 44.42 11.93
N GLY A 231 -15.32 44.32 12.05
CA GLY A 231 -14.58 44.81 13.18
C GLY A 231 -13.06 44.79 12.95
N VAL A 232 -12.34 45.40 13.86
CA VAL A 232 -10.89 45.27 13.99
C VAL A 232 -10.59 44.82 15.42
N ALA A 233 -9.77 43.78 15.59
CA ALA A 233 -9.37 43.30 16.90
C ALA A 233 -7.92 43.69 17.21
N VAL A 234 -7.67 44.00 18.48
CA VAL A 234 -6.32 44.23 19.03
C VAL A 234 -6.17 43.47 20.34
N ASN A 235 -4.95 43.15 20.75
CA ASN A 235 -4.73 42.50 22.03
C ASN A 235 -5.01 43.48 23.19
N PRO A 236 -5.73 43.09 24.25
CA PRO A 236 -6.05 43.97 25.40
C PRO A 236 -4.79 44.45 26.15
N ASN A 237 -3.69 43.75 26.03
CA ASN A 237 -2.41 44.10 26.66
C ASN A 237 -1.48 44.92 25.76
N ASP A 238 -1.88 45.23 24.52
CA ASP A 238 -1.05 46.00 23.59
C ASP A 238 -1.19 47.50 23.86
N GLU A 239 -0.18 48.07 24.45
CA GLU A 239 -0.13 49.50 24.80
C GLU A 239 -0.30 50.44 23.61
N ARG A 240 0.03 49.98 22.38
CA ARG A 240 -0.10 50.80 21.15
C ARG A 240 -1.53 51.14 20.80
N TYR A 241 -2.46 50.32 21.24
CA TYR A 241 -3.87 50.39 20.81
C TYR A 241 -4.89 50.55 21.94
N LYS A 242 -4.44 50.63 23.19
CA LYS A 242 -5.35 50.77 24.36
C LYS A 242 -6.32 51.97 24.27
N ASP A 243 -5.86 53.05 23.71
CA ASP A 243 -6.68 54.29 23.63
C ASP A 243 -7.69 54.27 22.47
N ILE A 244 -7.64 53.31 21.59
CA ILE A 244 -8.58 53.15 20.46
C ILE A 244 -9.61 52.02 20.67
N VAL A 245 -9.42 51.14 21.64
CA VAL A 245 -10.39 50.10 21.98
C VAL A 245 -11.73 50.76 22.34
N GLY A 246 -12.83 50.26 21.75
CA GLY A 246 -14.19 50.82 21.91
C GLY A 246 -14.50 51.99 20.96
N LYS A 247 -13.52 52.53 20.23
CA LYS A 247 -13.78 53.45 19.11
C LYS A 247 -14.25 52.70 17.87
N ARG A 248 -14.57 53.44 16.83
CA ARG A 248 -14.95 52.90 15.53
C ARG A 248 -13.92 53.29 14.46
N CYS A 249 -13.76 52.44 13.49
CA CYS A 249 -12.99 52.72 12.26
C CYS A 249 -13.94 52.62 11.05
N ILE A 250 -13.49 53.15 9.93
CA ILE A 250 -14.25 53.14 8.66
C ILE A 250 -13.57 52.20 7.71
N LEU A 251 -14.33 51.24 7.20
CA LEU A 251 -13.88 50.29 6.20
C LEU A 251 -13.66 51.02 4.84
N PRO A 252 -12.41 51.05 4.32
CA PRO A 252 -12.16 51.65 3.01
C PRO A 252 -13.02 51.01 1.90
N LEU A 253 -13.29 51.74 0.84
CA LEU A 253 -14.07 51.34 -0.34
C LEU A 253 -15.57 51.05 -0.08
N VAL A 254 -15.93 50.68 1.15
CA VAL A 254 -17.33 50.37 1.56
C VAL A 254 -17.98 51.47 2.38
N GLY A 255 -17.19 52.15 3.22
CA GLY A 255 -17.69 53.20 4.12
C GLY A 255 -18.38 52.66 5.39
N ARG A 256 -18.32 51.37 5.67
CA ARG A 256 -18.94 50.77 6.86
C ARG A 256 -18.20 51.21 8.14
N GLU A 257 -18.96 51.66 9.14
CA GLU A 257 -18.41 51.91 10.48
C GLU A 257 -18.32 50.62 11.28
N MET A 258 -17.13 50.31 11.77
CA MET A 258 -16.82 49.04 12.46
C MET A 258 -16.24 49.31 13.86
N PRO A 259 -16.57 48.51 14.90
CA PRO A 259 -15.97 48.64 16.22
C PRO A 259 -14.51 48.15 16.21
N ILE A 260 -13.69 48.79 17.07
CA ILE A 260 -12.37 48.27 17.44
C ILE A 260 -12.53 47.55 18.78
N VAL A 261 -12.29 46.24 18.79
CA VAL A 261 -12.51 45.37 19.95
C VAL A 261 -11.18 44.82 20.50
N ALA A 262 -11.18 44.44 21.77
CA ALA A 262 -10.05 43.81 22.42
C ALA A 262 -10.30 42.31 22.56
N ASP A 263 -9.39 41.50 22.05
CA ASP A 263 -9.44 40.01 22.13
C ASP A 263 -8.04 39.41 22.28
N ASP A 264 -7.89 38.48 23.23
CA ASP A 264 -6.64 37.80 23.54
C ASP A 264 -6.11 36.91 22.37
N TYR A 265 -6.97 36.62 21.40
CA TYR A 265 -6.59 35.89 20.16
C TYR A 265 -5.51 36.65 19.38
N VAL A 266 -5.46 37.97 19.44
CA VAL A 266 -4.52 38.76 18.63
C VAL A 266 -3.10 38.66 19.18
N ASP A 267 -2.19 38.18 18.33
CA ASP A 267 -0.76 38.19 18.62
C ASP A 267 -0.18 39.60 18.40
N MET A 268 0.37 40.21 19.47
CA MET A 268 0.93 41.56 19.45
C MET A 268 2.16 41.72 18.57
N GLU A 269 2.90 40.63 18.34
CA GLU A 269 4.16 40.62 17.56
C GLU A 269 3.94 40.22 16.10
N PHE A 270 2.79 39.64 15.77
CA PHE A 270 2.50 39.22 14.40
C PHE A 270 1.86 40.36 13.58
N GLY A 271 2.47 40.62 12.40
CA GLY A 271 1.97 41.67 11.49
C GLY A 271 2.02 43.05 12.12
N THR A 272 0.87 43.71 12.23
CA THR A 272 0.73 45.05 12.83
C THR A 272 0.27 45.00 14.29
N GLY A 273 -0.13 43.84 14.82
CA GLY A 273 -0.84 43.70 16.09
C GLY A 273 -2.29 44.10 16.03
N CYS A 274 -2.80 44.47 14.84
CA CYS A 274 -4.22 44.73 14.56
C CYS A 274 -4.68 43.74 13.49
N VAL A 275 -5.80 43.08 13.76
CA VAL A 275 -6.36 42.06 12.84
C VAL A 275 -7.75 42.53 12.40
N LYS A 276 -7.97 42.57 11.09
CA LYS A 276 -9.30 42.76 10.53
C LYS A 276 -10.17 41.55 10.84
N MET A 277 -11.42 41.72 11.12
CA MET A 277 -12.37 40.67 11.44
C MET A 277 -13.39 40.52 10.33
N THR A 278 -13.33 39.34 9.65
CA THR A 278 -14.28 38.93 8.62
C THR A 278 -14.96 37.62 9.06
N PRO A 279 -15.91 37.65 9.99
CA PRO A 279 -16.48 36.44 10.60
C PRO A 279 -17.12 35.45 9.62
N ALA A 280 -17.48 35.88 8.41
CA ALA A 280 -18.10 35.03 7.39
C ALA A 280 -17.08 34.22 6.56
N HIS A 281 -15.78 34.56 6.60
CA HIS A 281 -14.73 34.01 5.69
C HIS A 281 -13.45 33.57 6.37
N ASP A 282 -13.41 33.53 7.68
CA ASP A 282 -12.27 33.03 8.46
C ASP A 282 -12.74 32.32 9.73
N PRO A 283 -12.27 31.10 10.05
CA PRO A 283 -12.69 30.36 11.24
C PRO A 283 -12.37 31.08 12.55
N ASN A 284 -11.20 31.72 12.65
CA ASN A 284 -10.77 32.41 13.86
C ASN A 284 -11.55 33.72 14.04
N ASP A 285 -11.76 34.45 12.95
CA ASP A 285 -12.56 35.67 12.96
C ASP A 285 -14.02 35.38 13.33
N PHE A 286 -14.53 34.20 12.93
CA PHE A 286 -15.88 33.77 13.33
C PHE A 286 -16.00 33.58 14.86
N GLU A 287 -15.03 32.93 15.49
CA GLU A 287 -14.99 32.69 16.93
C GLU A 287 -14.84 34.02 17.70
N VAL A 288 -13.96 34.93 17.24
CA VAL A 288 -13.84 36.28 17.79
C VAL A 288 -15.16 37.05 17.59
N GLY A 289 -15.77 36.93 16.41
CA GLY A 289 -17.05 37.54 16.09
C GLY A 289 -18.16 37.13 17.03
N LEU A 290 -18.24 35.85 17.38
CA LEU A 290 -19.21 35.34 18.37
C LEU A 290 -18.95 35.93 19.78
N ARG A 291 -17.69 35.96 20.25
CA ARG A 291 -17.34 36.52 21.57
C ARG A 291 -17.56 38.02 21.66
N GLN A 292 -17.29 38.75 20.60
CA GLN A 292 -17.34 40.19 20.52
C GLN A 292 -18.67 40.72 19.92
N ASN A 293 -19.60 39.82 19.60
CA ASN A 293 -20.90 40.12 18.99
C ASN A 293 -20.78 40.97 17.70
N LEU A 294 -19.82 40.59 16.82
CA LEU A 294 -19.64 41.23 15.51
C LEU A 294 -20.65 40.68 14.49
N GLU A 295 -21.05 41.53 13.58
CA GLU A 295 -21.92 41.13 12.48
C GLU A 295 -21.21 40.15 11.54
N THR A 296 -21.95 39.21 10.98
CA THR A 296 -21.41 38.20 10.03
C THR A 296 -21.93 38.50 8.63
N ILE A 297 -21.04 39.00 7.77
CA ILE A 297 -21.42 39.46 6.41
C ILE A 297 -20.68 38.59 5.39
N ARG A 298 -21.45 37.83 4.64
CA ARG A 298 -20.91 36.99 3.56
C ARG A 298 -20.68 37.86 2.29
N VAL A 299 -19.47 37.79 1.75
CA VAL A 299 -18.99 38.53 0.57
C VAL A 299 -18.92 37.69 -0.70
N LEU A 300 -18.63 36.39 -0.55
CA LEU A 300 -18.51 35.49 -1.68
C LEU A 300 -19.69 34.52 -1.74
N ASP A 301 -20.18 34.29 -2.95
CA ASP A 301 -21.21 33.30 -3.24
C ASP A 301 -20.64 31.86 -3.30
N ASP A 302 -21.48 30.89 -3.63
CA ASP A 302 -21.10 29.48 -3.71
C ASP A 302 -20.10 29.17 -4.84
N ASN A 303 -19.98 30.05 -5.82
CA ASN A 303 -19.03 29.94 -6.93
C ASN A 303 -17.73 30.73 -6.68
N GLY A 304 -17.54 31.30 -5.50
CA GLY A 304 -16.40 32.12 -5.14
C GLY A 304 -16.37 33.50 -5.81
N LYS A 305 -17.54 34.01 -6.20
CA LYS A 305 -17.69 35.34 -6.78
C LYS A 305 -18.22 36.31 -5.74
N VAL A 306 -17.85 37.59 -5.87
CA VAL A 306 -18.35 38.65 -5.01
C VAL A 306 -19.85 38.77 -5.19
N VAL A 307 -20.62 38.77 -4.06
CA VAL A 307 -22.07 38.92 -4.06
C VAL A 307 -22.50 40.30 -4.51
N GLU A 308 -23.80 40.46 -4.83
CA GLU A 308 -24.39 41.78 -5.19
C GLU A 308 -24.27 42.77 -4.03
N GLY A 309 -24.22 44.06 -4.35
CA GLY A 309 -24.16 45.15 -3.39
C GLY A 309 -22.79 45.81 -3.21
N TYR A 310 -21.76 45.31 -3.87
CA TYR A 310 -20.40 45.87 -3.80
C TYR A 310 -19.96 46.60 -5.08
N GLY A 311 -20.91 47.22 -5.77
CA GLY A 311 -20.62 48.04 -6.95
C GLY A 311 -19.90 47.31 -8.05
N ARG A 312 -18.77 47.84 -8.52
CA ARG A 312 -17.99 47.24 -9.61
C ARG A 312 -17.41 45.86 -9.32
N TYR A 313 -17.27 45.49 -8.03
CA TYR A 313 -16.71 44.21 -7.63
C TYR A 313 -17.76 43.09 -7.69
N SER A 314 -19.06 43.38 -7.66
CA SER A 314 -20.16 42.41 -7.72
C SER A 314 -20.03 41.51 -8.94
N GLY A 315 -20.12 40.19 -8.75
CA GLY A 315 -20.00 39.18 -9.82
C GLY A 315 -18.58 38.86 -10.26
N MET A 316 -17.55 39.60 -9.79
CA MET A 316 -16.15 39.27 -10.08
C MET A 316 -15.73 37.99 -9.37
N ASP A 317 -14.90 37.17 -10.03
CA ASP A 317 -14.16 36.12 -9.36
C ASP A 317 -13.29 36.68 -8.22
N ARG A 318 -13.17 35.94 -7.12
CA ARG A 318 -12.40 36.35 -5.91
C ARG A 318 -10.99 36.86 -6.20
N TYR A 319 -10.27 36.29 -7.14
CA TYR A 319 -8.91 36.72 -7.49
C TYR A 319 -8.87 37.94 -8.40
N GLU A 320 -9.89 38.10 -9.27
CA GLU A 320 -10.07 39.33 -10.05
C GLU A 320 -10.50 40.50 -9.14
N ALA A 321 -11.40 40.23 -8.21
CA ALA A 321 -11.79 41.17 -7.19
C ALA A 321 -10.62 41.64 -6.31
N ARG A 322 -9.76 40.68 -5.87
CA ARG A 322 -8.53 40.97 -5.13
C ARG A 322 -7.65 42.01 -5.85
N LYS A 323 -7.41 41.79 -7.16
CA LYS A 323 -6.59 42.72 -7.96
C LYS A 323 -7.25 44.10 -8.06
N ALA A 324 -8.56 44.15 -8.32
CA ALA A 324 -9.29 45.38 -8.44
C ALA A 324 -9.34 46.19 -7.12
N ILE A 325 -9.59 45.49 -5.99
CA ILE A 325 -9.60 46.09 -4.64
C ILE A 325 -8.21 46.65 -4.28
N VAL A 326 -7.13 45.91 -4.51
CA VAL A 326 -5.77 46.39 -4.25
C VAL A 326 -5.45 47.66 -5.06
N ALA A 327 -5.81 47.70 -6.34
CA ALA A 327 -5.62 48.86 -7.20
C ALA A 327 -6.36 50.08 -6.68
N ASP A 328 -7.63 49.91 -6.26
CA ASP A 328 -8.41 51.00 -5.72
C ASP A 328 -7.91 51.51 -4.36
N LEU A 329 -7.43 50.58 -3.50
CA LEU A 329 -6.79 50.95 -2.22
C LEU A 329 -5.50 51.75 -2.44
N GLU A 330 -4.73 51.42 -3.47
CA GLU A 330 -3.54 52.14 -3.86
C GLU A 330 -3.88 53.55 -4.41
N GLU A 331 -4.84 53.62 -5.35
CA GLU A 331 -5.30 54.88 -5.94
C GLU A 331 -5.88 55.86 -4.89
N GLN A 332 -6.67 55.33 -3.95
CA GLN A 332 -7.28 56.16 -2.86
C GLN A 332 -6.30 56.36 -1.69
N GLY A 333 -5.09 55.84 -1.74
CA GLY A 333 -4.06 56.04 -0.71
C GLY A 333 -4.30 55.28 0.59
N TYR A 334 -5.11 54.20 0.58
CA TYR A 334 -5.31 53.33 1.75
C TYR A 334 -4.29 52.22 1.83
N LEU A 335 -3.65 51.83 0.70
CA LEU A 335 -2.59 50.81 0.69
C LEU A 335 -1.28 51.45 1.19
N VAL A 336 -0.75 50.89 2.29
CA VAL A 336 0.47 51.40 2.94
C VAL A 336 1.73 50.69 2.41
N LYS A 337 1.65 49.36 2.29
CA LYS A 337 2.79 48.51 1.96
C LYS A 337 2.30 47.16 1.43
N VAL A 338 3.13 46.55 0.57
CA VAL A 338 2.96 45.17 0.12
C VAL A 338 4.25 44.40 0.41
N GLU A 339 4.14 43.28 1.14
CA GLU A 339 5.28 42.41 1.49
C GLU A 339 5.04 41.03 0.90
N PRO A 340 6.02 40.46 0.19
CA PRO A 340 5.96 39.07 -0.21
C PRO A 340 5.79 38.16 1.03
N HIS A 341 4.89 37.22 0.96
CA HIS A 341 4.61 36.29 2.04
C HIS A 341 4.26 34.91 1.48
N GLN A 342 4.86 33.89 2.08
CA GLN A 342 4.42 32.50 1.81
C GLN A 342 3.37 32.10 2.82
N HIS A 343 2.25 31.61 2.36
CA HIS A 343 1.18 31.16 3.22
C HIS A 343 0.63 29.81 2.74
N ASN A 344 0.11 29.07 3.70
CA ASN A 344 -0.43 27.74 3.49
C ASN A 344 -1.90 27.85 3.04
N VAL A 345 -2.18 27.44 1.79
CA VAL A 345 -3.51 27.53 1.19
C VAL A 345 -4.15 26.14 1.14
N GLY A 346 -5.36 26.02 1.68
CA GLY A 346 -6.15 24.81 1.57
C GLY A 346 -6.64 24.59 0.14
N THR A 347 -6.50 23.39 -0.38
CA THR A 347 -6.99 22.97 -1.70
C THR A 347 -7.90 21.77 -1.57
N CYS A 348 -8.90 21.68 -2.44
CA CYS A 348 -9.80 20.53 -2.49
C CYS A 348 -9.05 19.27 -2.93
N TYR A 349 -9.11 18.22 -2.13
CA TYR A 349 -8.43 16.95 -2.40
C TYR A 349 -8.83 16.27 -3.73
N ARG A 350 -9.94 16.69 -4.35
CA ARG A 350 -10.47 16.12 -5.62
C ARG A 350 -10.17 16.94 -6.85
N CYS A 351 -10.44 18.25 -6.80
CA CYS A 351 -10.26 19.10 -7.98
C CYS A 351 -9.00 19.99 -7.89
N HIS A 352 -8.30 19.98 -6.74
CA HIS A 352 -7.10 20.78 -6.44
C HIS A 352 -7.28 22.29 -6.56
N ASN A 353 -8.53 22.78 -6.63
CA ASN A 353 -8.82 24.20 -6.56
C ASN A 353 -8.77 24.70 -5.10
N ASP A 354 -8.45 25.98 -4.95
CA ASP A 354 -8.37 26.61 -3.63
C ASP A 354 -9.72 26.61 -2.94
N VAL A 355 -9.71 26.14 -1.70
CA VAL A 355 -10.87 26.08 -0.81
C VAL A 355 -11.17 27.49 -0.30
N GLU A 356 -12.45 27.79 -0.13
CA GLU A 356 -12.94 29.05 0.40
C GLU A 356 -13.60 28.82 1.77
N PRO A 357 -13.00 29.28 2.88
CA PRO A 357 -13.72 29.32 4.15
C PRO A 357 -14.89 30.27 4.06
N LEU A 358 -16.10 29.79 4.29
CA LEU A 358 -17.29 30.62 4.31
C LEU A 358 -18.38 30.08 5.26
N ILE A 359 -19.20 30.99 5.74
CA ILE A 359 -20.32 30.62 6.59
C ILE A 359 -21.41 29.95 5.78
N SER A 360 -21.89 28.82 6.26
CA SER A 360 -22.98 28.07 5.64
C SER A 360 -23.77 27.26 6.68
N ALA A 361 -25.08 27.13 6.46
CA ALA A 361 -25.92 26.25 7.25
C ALA A 361 -25.77 24.80 6.76
N GLN A 362 -25.19 23.95 7.57
CA GLN A 362 -24.85 22.56 7.23
C GLN A 362 -25.28 21.61 8.36
N TRP A 363 -25.23 20.32 8.06
CA TRP A 363 -25.43 19.26 9.05
C TRP A 363 -24.09 18.78 9.59
N PHE A 364 -24.02 18.62 10.92
CA PHE A 364 -22.79 18.24 11.62
C PHE A 364 -23.02 17.08 12.59
N VAL A 365 -21.95 16.29 12.78
CA VAL A 365 -21.84 15.32 13.87
C VAL A 365 -20.96 15.90 14.97
N LYS A 366 -21.42 15.89 16.21
CA LYS A 366 -20.58 16.21 17.39
C LYS A 366 -19.59 15.10 17.62
N MET A 367 -18.32 15.36 17.34
CA MET A 367 -17.30 14.34 17.35
C MET A 367 -16.70 14.03 18.71
N LYS A 368 -16.64 15.01 19.62
CA LYS A 368 -15.98 14.86 20.92
C LYS A 368 -16.49 13.66 21.75
N PRO A 369 -17.80 13.44 21.92
CA PRO A 369 -18.29 12.28 22.67
C PRO A 369 -17.98 10.94 21.99
N LEU A 370 -17.96 10.90 20.66
CA LEU A 370 -17.63 9.70 19.88
C LEU A 370 -16.13 9.39 19.90
N ALA A 371 -15.30 10.43 19.98
CA ALA A 371 -13.85 10.29 20.01
C ALA A 371 -13.34 9.67 21.32
N GLU A 372 -14.02 9.88 22.45
CA GLU A 372 -13.60 9.35 23.75
C GLU A 372 -13.49 7.83 23.74
N GLU A 373 -14.52 7.13 23.27
CA GLU A 373 -14.52 5.67 23.19
C GLU A 373 -13.60 5.14 22.08
N ALA A 374 -13.52 5.86 20.94
CA ALA A 374 -12.61 5.53 19.86
C ALA A 374 -11.13 5.65 20.27
N LEU A 375 -10.78 6.58 21.13
CA LEU A 375 -9.45 6.68 21.75
C LEU A 375 -9.20 5.55 22.74
N ARG A 376 -10.19 5.25 23.60
CA ARG A 376 -10.07 4.20 24.62
C ARG A 376 -9.71 2.85 24.00
N VAL A 377 -10.46 2.39 22.99
CA VAL A 377 -10.27 1.06 22.39
C VAL A 377 -8.90 0.89 21.71
N VAL A 378 -8.30 1.97 21.21
CA VAL A 378 -6.92 1.95 20.66
C VAL A 378 -5.87 1.99 21.76
N ASN A 379 -6.05 2.87 22.76
CA ASN A 379 -5.10 3.02 23.86
C ASN A 379 -5.04 1.76 24.75
N GLU A 380 -6.15 1.06 24.91
CA GLU A 380 -6.25 -0.20 25.67
C GLU A 380 -5.86 -1.43 24.83
N GLY A 381 -5.61 -1.25 23.54
CA GLY A 381 -5.13 -2.31 22.64
C GLY A 381 -6.21 -3.27 22.15
N GLU A 382 -7.50 -2.92 22.27
CA GLU A 382 -8.60 -3.67 21.64
C GLU A 382 -8.51 -3.55 20.11
N VAL A 383 -8.06 -2.39 19.61
CA VAL A 383 -7.70 -2.17 18.21
C VAL A 383 -6.20 -1.89 18.12
N LYS A 384 -5.49 -2.67 17.32
CA LYS A 384 -4.04 -2.56 17.12
C LYS A 384 -3.72 -2.11 15.71
N PHE A 385 -2.78 -1.18 15.58
CA PHE A 385 -2.23 -0.79 14.27
C PHE A 385 -0.94 -1.57 13.97
N VAL A 386 -0.82 -2.05 12.77
CA VAL A 386 0.41 -2.66 12.25
C VAL A 386 0.84 -1.87 11.00
N PRO A 387 1.99 -1.18 11.05
CA PRO A 387 2.88 -1.00 12.20
C PRO A 387 2.33 -0.02 13.26
N ASP A 388 2.77 -0.19 14.50
CA ASP A 388 2.27 0.54 15.68
C ASP A 388 2.43 2.07 15.59
N ARG A 389 3.41 2.59 14.82
CA ARG A 389 3.61 4.03 14.64
C ARG A 389 2.36 4.79 14.20
N PHE A 390 1.45 4.15 13.50
CA PHE A 390 0.19 4.77 13.04
C PHE A 390 -0.84 4.94 14.15
N SER A 391 -0.74 4.24 15.27
CA SER A 391 -1.58 4.46 16.43
C SER A 391 -1.41 5.87 16.98
N LYS A 392 -0.18 6.39 17.02
CA LYS A 392 0.12 7.76 17.47
C LYS A 392 -0.48 8.82 16.53
N ILE A 393 -0.42 8.58 15.22
CA ILE A 393 -1.01 9.47 14.21
C ILE A 393 -2.53 9.51 14.38
N TYR A 394 -3.15 8.36 14.53
CA TYR A 394 -4.58 8.22 14.81
C TYR A 394 -4.99 8.94 16.11
N THR A 395 -4.28 8.68 17.21
CA THR A 395 -4.58 9.25 18.53
C THR A 395 -4.49 10.77 18.51
N ASN A 396 -3.39 11.31 17.95
CA ASN A 396 -3.22 12.77 17.85
C ASN A 396 -4.33 13.45 17.03
N TRP A 397 -4.76 12.83 15.94
CA TRP A 397 -5.87 13.36 15.14
C TRP A 397 -7.20 13.31 15.91
N MET A 398 -7.47 12.20 16.58
CA MET A 398 -8.73 11.97 17.29
C MET A 398 -8.87 12.87 18.54
N GLU A 399 -7.75 13.17 19.22
CA GLU A 399 -7.73 14.11 20.36
C GLU A 399 -8.07 15.54 19.95
N ASN A 400 -7.77 15.91 18.71
CA ASN A 400 -7.97 17.24 18.15
C ASN A 400 -9.12 17.31 17.14
N VAL A 401 -9.99 16.30 17.10
CA VAL A 401 -11.07 16.23 16.11
C VAL A 401 -12.11 17.32 16.33
N HIS A 402 -12.51 17.99 15.25
CA HIS A 402 -13.62 18.95 15.21
C HIS A 402 -14.92 18.29 14.80
N ASP A 403 -16.03 18.97 14.98
CA ASP A 403 -17.34 18.53 14.51
C ASP A 403 -17.32 18.28 13.01
N TRP A 404 -17.82 17.13 12.60
CA TRP A 404 -17.76 16.66 11.22
C TRP A 404 -18.93 17.19 10.41
N CYS A 405 -18.67 18.03 9.39
CA CYS A 405 -19.65 18.44 8.41
C CYS A 405 -20.01 17.27 7.50
N ILE A 406 -21.25 16.79 7.56
CA ILE A 406 -21.72 15.59 6.86
C ILE A 406 -22.61 15.86 5.65
N SER A 407 -23.07 17.10 5.44
CA SER A 407 -23.89 17.45 4.26
C SER A 407 -23.04 17.82 3.05
N ARG A 408 -23.50 17.42 1.86
CA ARG A 408 -22.88 17.71 0.58
C ARG A 408 -23.96 18.17 -0.40
N GLN A 409 -23.68 19.23 -1.17
CA GLN A 409 -24.57 19.81 -2.17
C GLN A 409 -24.43 19.06 -3.50
N LEU A 410 -24.54 17.74 -3.41
CA LEU A 410 -24.48 16.79 -4.53
C LEU A 410 -25.86 16.20 -4.81
N TRP A 411 -26.01 15.56 -5.95
CA TRP A 411 -27.20 14.76 -6.25
C TRP A 411 -26.96 13.28 -6.06
N TRP A 412 -25.71 12.84 -6.23
CA TRP A 412 -25.30 11.44 -6.08
C TRP A 412 -24.86 11.14 -4.65
N GLY A 413 -25.60 10.32 -3.93
CA GLY A 413 -25.35 9.90 -2.57
C GLY A 413 -26.64 9.60 -1.80
N HIS A 414 -26.48 9.32 -0.49
CA HIS A 414 -27.61 9.14 0.43
C HIS A 414 -28.24 10.49 0.76
N GLN A 415 -29.44 10.74 0.29
CA GLN A 415 -30.18 11.96 0.62
C GLN A 415 -30.49 12.00 2.10
N ILE A 416 -30.28 13.17 2.72
CA ILE A 416 -30.48 13.37 4.17
C ILE A 416 -31.93 13.10 4.54
N PRO A 417 -32.22 12.20 5.52
CA PRO A 417 -33.57 11.82 5.90
C PRO A 417 -34.20 12.83 6.89
N ALA A 418 -34.28 14.08 6.46
CA ALA A 418 -34.83 15.20 7.21
C ALA A 418 -35.77 16.01 6.33
N TRP A 419 -36.96 16.35 6.84
CA TRP A 419 -38.02 17.08 6.13
C TRP A 419 -38.35 18.35 6.86
N THR A 420 -38.23 19.49 6.22
CA THR A 420 -38.62 20.80 6.78
C THR A 420 -40.07 21.10 6.44
N CYS A 421 -40.89 21.35 7.45
CA CYS A 421 -42.25 21.81 7.29
C CYS A 421 -42.26 23.24 6.75
N GLN A 422 -42.97 23.46 5.65
CA GLN A 422 -43.04 24.78 5.03
C GLN A 422 -44.01 25.74 5.75
N GLU A 423 -44.79 25.22 6.72
CA GLU A 423 -45.75 26.01 7.48
C GLU A 423 -45.22 26.40 8.86
N CYS A 424 -44.62 25.49 9.62
CA CYS A 424 -44.12 25.75 10.96
C CYS A 424 -42.60 25.79 11.10
N GLY A 425 -41.86 25.44 10.07
CA GLY A 425 -40.39 25.39 10.08
C GLY A 425 -39.78 24.22 10.86
N HIS A 426 -40.59 23.32 11.45
CA HIS A 426 -40.10 22.17 12.18
C HIS A 426 -39.41 21.19 11.23
N ILE A 427 -38.32 20.55 11.69
CA ILE A 427 -37.58 19.50 10.95
C ILE A 427 -37.97 18.16 11.52
N THR A 428 -38.65 17.33 10.70
CA THR A 428 -38.97 15.95 11.01
C THR A 428 -37.83 15.05 10.49
N VAL A 429 -37.25 14.23 11.35
CA VAL A 429 -36.18 13.29 11.01
C VAL A 429 -36.70 11.85 11.19
N SER A 430 -36.71 11.06 10.12
CA SER A 430 -37.32 9.73 10.12
C SER A 430 -36.55 8.75 9.26
N GLU A 431 -36.60 7.47 9.63
CA GLU A 431 -36.04 6.36 8.82
C GLU A 431 -36.88 6.10 7.57
N ASP A 432 -38.20 6.17 7.71
CA ASP A 432 -39.16 6.08 6.61
C ASP A 432 -39.57 7.46 6.15
N ASP A 433 -39.99 7.60 4.90
CA ASP A 433 -40.44 8.87 4.35
C ASP A 433 -41.73 9.30 5.02
N PRO A 434 -41.75 10.40 5.80
CA PRO A 434 -42.94 10.88 6.50
C PRO A 434 -43.96 11.45 5.52
N THR A 435 -45.24 11.32 5.86
CA THR A 435 -46.34 11.90 5.08
C THR A 435 -46.80 13.25 5.62
N GLU A 436 -46.41 13.61 6.85
CA GLU A 436 -46.79 14.85 7.53
C GLU A 436 -45.70 15.32 8.49
N CYS A 437 -45.78 16.58 8.88
CA CYS A 437 -44.92 17.19 9.90
C CYS A 437 -45.21 16.60 11.28
N GLU A 438 -44.20 16.15 11.99
CA GLU A 438 -44.30 15.60 13.35
C GLU A 438 -44.90 16.61 14.38
N HIS A 439 -44.71 17.89 14.13
CA HIS A 439 -45.13 18.96 15.08
C HIS A 439 -46.54 19.50 14.78
N CYS A 440 -46.84 19.86 13.51
CA CYS A 440 -48.11 20.55 13.18
C CYS A 440 -49.04 19.72 12.26
N HIS A 441 -48.64 18.48 11.90
CA HIS A 441 -49.37 17.56 11.02
C HIS A 441 -49.66 18.10 9.62
N SER A 442 -49.00 19.18 9.19
CA SER A 442 -49.08 19.64 7.82
C SER A 442 -48.43 18.63 6.86
N HIS A 443 -49.08 18.39 5.71
CA HIS A 443 -48.52 17.59 4.61
C HIS A 443 -47.52 18.37 3.72
N ASN A 444 -47.38 19.67 3.97
CA ASN A 444 -46.46 20.54 3.21
C ASN A 444 -45.05 20.48 3.81
N ILE A 445 -44.41 19.32 3.61
CA ILE A 445 -43.03 19.02 4.05
C ILE A 445 -42.14 18.85 2.85
N LYS A 446 -40.90 19.34 2.94
CA LYS A 446 -39.88 19.22 1.88
C LYS A 446 -38.65 18.54 2.46
N GLN A 447 -38.20 17.44 1.78
CA GLN A 447 -36.97 16.75 2.15
C GLN A 447 -35.75 17.64 1.88
N GLU A 448 -34.75 17.54 2.73
CA GLU A 448 -33.43 18.12 2.50
C GLU A 448 -32.87 17.69 1.14
N GLU A 449 -32.37 18.66 0.37
CA GLU A 449 -31.85 18.37 -0.98
C GLU A 449 -30.44 17.80 -0.96
N ASP A 450 -29.70 18.09 0.11
CA ASP A 450 -28.33 17.64 0.30
C ASP A 450 -28.25 16.13 0.52
N VAL A 451 -27.10 15.56 0.17
CA VAL A 451 -26.76 14.18 0.47
C VAL A 451 -25.71 14.12 1.55
N LEU A 452 -25.56 12.95 2.17
CA LEU A 452 -24.52 12.69 3.17
C LEU A 452 -23.14 12.51 2.51
N ASP A 453 -22.12 12.91 3.23
CA ASP A 453 -20.73 12.59 2.93
C ASP A 453 -20.57 11.07 2.69
N THR A 454 -19.83 10.70 1.65
CA THR A 454 -19.59 9.28 1.32
C THR A 454 -18.99 8.49 2.48
N TRP A 455 -18.18 9.16 3.31
CA TRP A 455 -17.55 8.55 4.49
C TRP A 455 -18.54 8.23 5.61
N PHE A 456 -19.74 8.80 5.57
CA PHE A 456 -20.81 8.48 6.52
C PHE A 456 -21.32 7.04 6.34
N SER A 457 -21.60 6.64 5.12
CA SER A 457 -21.97 5.25 4.79
C SER A 457 -20.80 4.30 4.87
N SER A 458 -19.61 4.72 4.42
CA SER A 458 -18.39 3.91 4.44
C SER A 458 -17.94 3.57 5.87
N ALA A 459 -18.24 4.43 6.85
CA ALA A 459 -17.96 4.18 8.27
C ALA A 459 -18.74 2.99 8.86
N LEU A 460 -19.85 2.61 8.25
CA LEU A 460 -20.71 1.51 8.72
C LEU A 460 -20.32 0.15 8.10
N TRP A 461 -19.37 0.16 7.16
CA TRP A 461 -19.03 -0.97 6.30
C TRP A 461 -18.77 -2.29 7.04
N PRO A 462 -18.01 -2.36 8.14
CA PRO A 462 -17.71 -3.62 8.83
C PRO A 462 -18.94 -4.37 9.37
N PHE A 463 -20.01 -3.68 9.70
CA PHE A 463 -21.21 -4.27 10.28
C PHE A 463 -22.44 -4.15 9.38
N SER A 464 -22.58 -3.10 8.60
CA SER A 464 -23.71 -2.97 7.65
C SER A 464 -23.67 -4.02 6.54
N THR A 465 -22.48 -4.42 6.09
CA THR A 465 -22.30 -5.50 5.11
C THR A 465 -22.79 -6.85 5.60
N LEU A 466 -22.81 -7.07 6.91
CA LEU A 466 -23.26 -8.29 7.56
C LEU A 466 -24.74 -8.23 7.99
N GLY A 467 -25.45 -7.16 7.62
CA GLY A 467 -26.89 -7.03 7.78
C GLY A 467 -27.36 -6.12 8.90
N TRP A 468 -26.44 -5.49 9.68
CA TRP A 468 -26.83 -4.51 10.69
C TRP A 468 -27.65 -3.36 10.05
N PRO A 469 -28.72 -2.84 10.69
CA PRO A 469 -29.10 -2.94 12.11
C PRO A 469 -29.86 -4.22 12.51
N GLN A 470 -30.13 -5.11 11.57
CA GLN A 470 -30.75 -6.40 11.90
C GLN A 470 -29.72 -7.34 12.53
N GLU A 471 -30.12 -8.07 13.55
CA GLU A 471 -29.29 -9.10 14.20
C GLU A 471 -29.26 -10.38 13.38
N THR A 472 -28.58 -10.34 12.22
CA THR A 472 -28.42 -11.51 11.36
C THR A 472 -27.48 -12.55 11.98
N GLU A 473 -27.59 -13.79 11.56
CA GLU A 473 -26.68 -14.86 11.99
C GLU A 473 -25.24 -14.61 11.50
N ASP A 474 -25.08 -13.98 10.34
CA ASP A 474 -23.75 -13.57 9.82
C ASP A 474 -23.13 -12.48 10.70
N LEU A 475 -23.91 -11.48 11.12
CA LEU A 475 -23.43 -10.44 12.03
C LEU A 475 -22.99 -11.04 13.38
N LYS A 476 -23.78 -11.96 13.94
CA LYS A 476 -23.45 -12.61 15.22
C LYS A 476 -22.18 -13.46 15.15
N TYR A 477 -21.91 -14.10 14.01
CA TYR A 477 -20.79 -15.01 13.86
C TYR A 477 -19.50 -14.33 13.36
N PHE A 478 -19.60 -13.43 12.38
CA PHE A 478 -18.44 -12.83 11.68
C PHE A 478 -18.04 -11.44 12.18
N TYR A 479 -18.81 -10.80 13.05
CA TYR A 479 -18.53 -9.48 13.60
C TYR A 479 -18.20 -9.55 15.12
N PRO A 480 -17.22 -8.81 15.65
CA PRO A 480 -16.30 -7.90 14.94
C PRO A 480 -15.42 -8.61 13.90
N THR A 481 -14.99 -7.87 12.87
CA THR A 481 -14.05 -8.40 11.88
C THR A 481 -12.64 -8.51 12.47
N ASP A 482 -11.76 -9.29 11.85
CA ASP A 482 -10.44 -9.57 12.41
C ASP A 482 -9.40 -8.55 12.00
N VAL A 483 -9.30 -8.31 10.70
CA VAL A 483 -8.29 -7.43 10.12
C VAL A 483 -8.93 -6.48 9.12
N LEU A 484 -8.60 -5.20 9.26
CA LEU A 484 -8.81 -4.20 8.22
C LEU A 484 -7.48 -3.93 7.53
N VAL A 485 -7.42 -4.10 6.21
CA VAL A 485 -6.24 -3.78 5.40
C VAL A 485 -6.51 -2.50 4.63
N THR A 486 -5.63 -1.51 4.71
CA THR A 486 -5.80 -0.23 4.02
C THR A 486 -4.49 0.54 3.90
N GLY A 487 -4.45 1.52 2.99
CA GLY A 487 -3.36 2.49 2.90
C GLY A 487 -3.38 3.50 4.07
N TYR A 488 -2.23 4.05 4.39
CA TYR A 488 -2.12 5.06 5.46
C TYR A 488 -2.84 6.39 5.14
N ASP A 489 -3.10 6.65 3.87
CA ASP A 489 -3.69 7.91 3.39
C ASP A 489 -5.17 8.05 3.72
N ILE A 490 -5.86 6.99 4.14
CA ILE A 490 -7.27 7.03 4.52
C ILE A 490 -7.54 6.67 5.99
N ILE A 491 -6.54 6.79 6.86
CA ILE A 491 -6.72 6.56 8.31
C ILE A 491 -7.79 7.48 8.88
N PHE A 492 -7.73 8.78 8.58
CA PHE A 492 -8.68 9.76 9.08
C PHE A 492 -10.03 9.73 8.39
N PHE A 493 -10.00 9.44 7.08
CA PHE A 493 -11.22 9.38 6.28
C PHE A 493 -12.08 8.16 6.63
N TRP A 494 -11.46 7.02 6.86
CA TRP A 494 -12.17 5.76 6.94
C TRP A 494 -11.93 4.98 8.24
N VAL A 495 -10.68 4.70 8.59
CA VAL A 495 -10.36 3.88 9.77
C VAL A 495 -10.93 4.48 11.05
N ALA A 496 -10.64 5.75 11.31
CA ALA A 496 -11.12 6.46 12.50
C ALA A 496 -12.64 6.50 12.56
N ARG A 497 -13.29 6.74 11.41
CA ARG A 497 -14.75 6.79 11.32
C ARG A 497 -15.41 5.43 11.53
N MET A 498 -14.81 4.36 11.04
CA MET A 498 -15.30 3.01 11.34
C MET A 498 -15.17 2.67 12.82
N ILE A 499 -14.06 3.04 13.47
CA ILE A 499 -13.84 2.76 14.89
C ILE A 499 -14.91 3.42 15.76
N PHE A 500 -15.12 4.74 15.63
CA PHE A 500 -16.14 5.39 16.45
C PHE A 500 -17.56 4.94 16.10
N SER A 501 -17.85 4.66 14.82
CA SER A 501 -19.17 4.15 14.41
C SER A 501 -19.44 2.74 14.95
N GLY A 502 -18.45 1.85 14.88
CA GLY A 502 -18.58 0.51 15.48
C GLY A 502 -18.84 0.57 16.98
N CYS A 503 -18.03 1.33 17.71
CA CYS A 503 -18.20 1.52 19.14
C CYS A 503 -19.58 2.09 19.50
N GLU A 504 -20.03 3.15 18.80
CA GLU A 504 -21.30 3.82 19.06
C GLU A 504 -22.53 2.97 18.74
N HIS A 505 -22.50 2.26 17.60
CA HIS A 505 -23.71 1.60 17.09
C HIS A 505 -23.81 0.11 17.45
N THR A 506 -22.68 -0.54 17.70
CA THR A 506 -22.64 -1.98 18.03
C THR A 506 -22.13 -2.26 19.44
N GLY A 507 -21.59 -1.25 20.14
CA GLY A 507 -20.98 -1.40 21.45
C GLY A 507 -19.63 -2.14 21.42
N LYS A 508 -19.04 -2.35 20.21
CA LYS A 508 -17.77 -3.08 20.02
C LYS A 508 -16.93 -2.37 18.97
N PRO A 509 -15.58 -2.40 19.09
CA PRO A 509 -14.72 -1.98 17.99
C PRO A 509 -14.98 -2.86 16.76
N PRO A 510 -14.92 -2.29 15.53
CA PRO A 510 -15.35 -2.99 14.32
C PRO A 510 -14.36 -4.04 13.83
N PHE A 511 -13.09 -3.98 14.28
CA PHE A 511 -12.00 -4.89 13.93
C PHE A 511 -10.94 -4.90 15.04
N HIS A 512 -10.14 -5.96 15.08
CA HIS A 512 -9.06 -6.10 16.06
C HIS A 512 -7.73 -5.52 15.59
N THR A 513 -7.43 -5.65 14.30
CA THR A 513 -6.16 -5.23 13.72
C THR A 513 -6.39 -4.33 12.51
N VAL A 514 -5.66 -3.22 12.46
CA VAL A 514 -5.56 -2.35 11.29
C VAL A 514 -4.18 -2.56 10.66
N PHE A 515 -4.15 -3.31 9.58
CA PHE A 515 -2.93 -3.57 8.83
C PHE A 515 -2.76 -2.49 7.76
N ILE A 516 -1.78 -1.61 7.97
CA ILE A 516 -1.50 -0.47 7.10
C ILE A 516 -0.43 -0.83 6.08
N HIS A 517 -0.72 -0.60 4.82
CA HIS A 517 0.28 -0.64 3.75
C HIS A 517 0.64 0.76 3.25
N GLY A 518 1.80 0.89 2.61
CA GLY A 518 2.21 2.12 1.94
C GLY A 518 1.61 2.25 0.54
N LEU A 519 2.00 3.30 -0.18
CA LEU A 519 1.58 3.56 -1.54
C LEU A 519 2.51 2.89 -2.55
N VAL A 520 1.96 2.47 -3.68
CA VAL A 520 2.76 2.01 -4.82
C VAL A 520 3.17 3.22 -5.65
N ARG A 521 4.49 3.40 -5.81
CA ARG A 521 5.11 4.48 -6.55
C ARG A 521 5.77 3.98 -7.82
N ASP A 522 6.00 4.87 -8.78
CA ASP A 522 6.75 4.53 -9.99
C ASP A 522 8.24 4.23 -9.67
N ASP A 523 9.01 3.83 -10.67
CA ASP A 523 10.44 3.55 -10.58
C ASP A 523 11.28 4.74 -10.06
N LYS A 524 10.79 5.97 -10.26
CA LYS A 524 11.41 7.22 -9.77
C LYS A 524 10.93 7.63 -8.38
N GLY A 525 10.05 6.85 -7.75
CA GLY A 525 9.49 7.14 -6.44
C GLY A 525 8.36 8.18 -6.43
N ARG A 526 7.78 8.53 -7.57
CA ARG A 526 6.66 9.45 -7.67
C ARG A 526 5.33 8.72 -7.49
N LYS A 527 4.34 9.38 -6.90
CA LYS A 527 2.97 8.85 -6.82
C LYS A 527 2.44 8.61 -8.24
N MET A 528 1.90 7.42 -8.49
CA MET A 528 1.27 7.11 -9.77
C MET A 528 -0.05 7.89 -9.92
N SER A 529 -0.22 8.57 -11.05
CA SER A 529 -1.46 9.27 -11.37
C SER A 529 -1.72 9.29 -12.87
N LYS A 530 -2.99 9.40 -13.26
CA LYS A 530 -3.38 9.54 -14.67
C LYS A 530 -2.86 10.84 -15.29
N SER A 531 -2.79 11.91 -14.50
CA SER A 531 -2.30 13.22 -14.95
C SER A 531 -0.81 13.23 -15.26
N LEU A 532 0.00 12.43 -14.56
CA LEU A 532 1.43 12.29 -14.83
C LEU A 532 1.74 11.25 -15.91
N GLY A 533 0.74 10.47 -16.36
CA GLY A 533 0.94 9.42 -17.35
C GLY A 533 1.87 8.29 -16.91
N ASN A 534 2.13 8.15 -15.59
CA ASN A 534 3.01 7.14 -15.00
C ASN A 534 2.23 5.99 -14.35
N GLY A 535 0.91 5.94 -14.52
CA GLY A 535 0.07 4.86 -14.02
C GLY A 535 0.30 3.57 -14.79
N ILE A 536 0.50 2.47 -14.06
CA ILE A 536 0.63 1.12 -14.64
C ILE A 536 -0.69 0.38 -14.37
N ASP A 537 -1.28 -0.18 -15.43
CA ASP A 537 -2.49 -1.00 -15.32
C ASP A 537 -2.13 -2.40 -14.78
N PRO A 538 -2.68 -2.82 -13.62
CA PRO A 538 -2.42 -4.15 -13.08
C PRO A 538 -2.89 -5.28 -14.01
N LEU A 539 -3.93 -5.06 -14.83
CA LEU A 539 -4.37 -6.07 -15.79
C LEU A 539 -3.37 -6.27 -16.95
N GLU A 540 -2.75 -5.20 -17.43
CA GLU A 540 -1.70 -5.31 -18.44
C GLU A 540 -0.54 -6.16 -17.90
N MET A 541 -0.12 -5.90 -16.66
CA MET A 541 0.93 -6.69 -16.01
C MET A 541 0.52 -8.15 -15.80
N ALA A 542 -0.70 -8.41 -15.34
CA ALA A 542 -1.22 -9.78 -15.20
C ALA A 542 -1.35 -10.49 -16.55
N ASN A 543 -1.74 -9.79 -17.61
CA ASN A 543 -1.82 -10.37 -18.95
C ASN A 543 -0.43 -10.69 -19.53
N GLN A 544 0.57 -9.88 -19.24
CA GLN A 544 1.92 -10.04 -19.78
C GLN A 544 2.74 -11.07 -19.00
N TYR A 545 2.64 -11.09 -17.67
CA TYR A 545 3.50 -11.88 -16.79
C TYR A 545 2.77 -12.98 -16.00
N GLY A 546 1.43 -12.94 -15.96
CA GLY A 546 0.59 -13.76 -15.11
C GLY A 546 0.21 -13.05 -13.80
N ALA A 547 -0.97 -13.37 -13.28
CA ALA A 547 -1.46 -12.79 -12.01
C ALA A 547 -0.56 -13.20 -10.83
N ASP A 548 -0.08 -14.44 -10.79
CA ASP A 548 0.83 -14.94 -9.74
C ASP A 548 2.13 -14.15 -9.67
N ALA A 549 2.74 -13.84 -10.81
CA ALA A 549 3.97 -13.06 -10.89
C ALA A 549 3.77 -11.62 -10.39
N LEU A 550 2.64 -11.00 -10.75
CA LEU A 550 2.28 -9.68 -10.25
C LEU A 550 2.07 -9.68 -8.74
N ARG A 551 1.29 -10.63 -8.22
CA ARG A 551 1.02 -10.78 -6.78
C ARG A 551 2.30 -10.95 -5.99
N PHE A 552 3.20 -11.82 -6.46
CA PHE A 552 4.47 -12.10 -5.78
C PHE A 552 5.41 -10.89 -5.80
N ASN A 553 5.43 -10.11 -6.90
CA ASN A 553 6.16 -8.85 -6.97
C ASN A 553 5.61 -7.81 -5.97
N LEU A 554 4.28 -7.71 -5.84
CA LEU A 554 3.64 -6.75 -4.93
C LEU A 554 3.88 -7.07 -3.46
N VAL A 555 4.08 -8.33 -3.09
CA VAL A 555 4.32 -8.73 -1.70
C VAL A 555 5.80 -8.79 -1.35
N THR A 556 6.67 -9.26 -2.25
CA THR A 556 8.13 -9.31 -2.01
C THR A 556 8.73 -7.91 -1.96
N GLY A 557 9.46 -7.59 -0.89
CA GLY A 557 10.04 -6.27 -0.68
C GLY A 557 9.04 -5.23 -0.14
N ASN A 558 7.80 -5.64 0.14
CA ASN A 558 6.85 -4.83 0.88
C ASN A 558 7.07 -5.03 2.38
N SER A 559 7.15 -3.93 3.13
CA SER A 559 7.10 -3.95 4.58
C SER A 559 5.93 -3.09 5.07
N PRO A 560 5.29 -3.46 6.20
CA PRO A 560 4.12 -2.76 6.70
C PRO A 560 4.31 -1.23 6.80
N GLY A 561 3.38 -0.47 6.24
CA GLY A 561 3.33 0.98 6.31
C GLY A 561 4.35 1.74 5.47
N ASN A 562 5.18 1.07 4.69
CA ASN A 562 6.17 1.71 3.83
C ASN A 562 5.73 1.72 2.37
N ASP A 563 6.04 2.82 1.68
CA ASP A 563 5.83 2.92 0.24
C ASP A 563 6.76 1.94 -0.50
N MET A 564 6.26 1.37 -1.59
CA MET A 564 7.07 0.54 -2.48
C MET A 564 7.21 1.16 -3.86
N ARG A 565 8.39 0.99 -4.46
CA ARG A 565 8.60 1.31 -5.88
C ARG A 565 8.28 0.08 -6.72
N PHE A 566 7.47 0.27 -7.73
CA PHE A 566 7.10 -0.79 -8.66
C PHE A 566 8.08 -0.81 -9.85
N TYR A 567 8.69 -1.97 -10.08
CA TYR A 567 9.57 -2.23 -11.20
C TYR A 567 9.01 -3.36 -12.06
N THR A 568 8.80 -3.09 -13.33
CA THR A 568 8.26 -4.07 -14.28
C THR A 568 9.17 -5.29 -14.44
N GLU A 569 10.50 -5.08 -14.38
CA GLU A 569 11.52 -6.14 -14.49
C GLU A 569 11.41 -7.17 -13.35
N ARG A 570 10.88 -6.76 -12.18
CA ARG A 570 10.61 -7.71 -11.09
C ARG A 570 9.46 -8.66 -11.42
N CYS A 571 8.45 -8.22 -12.19
CA CYS A 571 7.39 -9.13 -12.66
C CYS A 571 7.97 -10.22 -13.56
N GLU A 572 8.94 -9.88 -14.42
CA GLU A 572 9.65 -10.86 -15.24
C GLU A 572 10.45 -11.84 -14.39
N ALA A 573 11.16 -11.37 -13.37
CA ALA A 573 11.88 -12.23 -12.44
C ALA A 573 10.93 -13.21 -11.71
N MET A 574 9.74 -12.73 -11.28
CA MET A 574 8.74 -13.58 -10.62
C MET A 574 8.10 -14.58 -11.60
N ARG A 575 7.91 -14.22 -12.86
CA ARG A 575 7.51 -15.18 -13.91
C ARG A 575 8.57 -16.25 -14.10
N ASN A 576 9.84 -15.89 -14.07
CA ASN A 576 10.93 -16.86 -14.18
C ASN A 576 10.98 -17.79 -12.96
N PHE A 577 10.66 -17.29 -11.76
CA PHE A 577 10.47 -18.13 -10.59
C PHE A 577 9.29 -19.11 -10.74
N ALA A 578 8.15 -18.65 -11.25
CA ALA A 578 7.02 -19.52 -11.57
C ALA A 578 7.43 -20.63 -12.57
N ASN A 579 8.18 -20.28 -13.61
CA ASN A 579 8.70 -21.26 -14.57
C ASN A 579 9.68 -22.25 -13.93
N LYS A 580 10.48 -21.83 -12.95
CA LYS A 580 11.42 -22.72 -12.25
C LYS A 580 10.66 -23.78 -11.44
N ILE A 581 9.65 -23.40 -10.68
CA ILE A 581 8.83 -24.38 -9.93
C ILE A 581 8.01 -25.28 -10.86
N TRP A 582 7.52 -24.73 -11.97
CA TRP A 582 6.86 -25.51 -13.02
C TRP A 582 7.75 -26.60 -13.59
N ASN A 583 8.97 -26.25 -13.96
CA ASN A 583 9.94 -27.20 -14.49
C ASN A 583 10.38 -28.24 -13.47
N ALA A 584 10.55 -27.85 -12.21
CA ALA A 584 10.85 -28.77 -11.11
C ALA A 584 9.71 -29.78 -10.91
N SER A 585 8.48 -29.31 -10.92
CA SER A 585 7.27 -30.16 -10.82
C SER A 585 7.13 -31.09 -12.01
N ARG A 586 7.38 -30.60 -13.21
CA ARG A 586 7.35 -31.37 -14.43
C ARG A 586 8.43 -32.47 -14.44
N PHE A 587 9.66 -32.15 -13.97
CA PHE A 587 10.72 -33.13 -13.79
C PHE A 587 10.29 -34.25 -12.84
N LEU A 588 9.70 -33.91 -11.68
CA LEU A 588 9.19 -34.92 -10.75
C LEU A 588 8.12 -35.79 -11.41
N MET A 589 7.15 -35.20 -12.09
CA MET A 589 6.04 -35.94 -12.71
C MET A 589 6.52 -36.91 -13.82
N MET A 590 7.55 -36.58 -14.58
CA MET A 590 8.15 -37.47 -15.58
C MET A 590 8.83 -38.69 -14.93
N ASN A 591 9.27 -38.57 -13.69
CA ASN A 591 9.90 -39.63 -12.93
C ASN A 591 8.97 -40.34 -11.94
N LEU A 592 7.70 -39.92 -11.87
CA LEU A 592 6.74 -40.36 -10.84
C LEU A 592 6.06 -41.67 -11.26
N THR A 593 6.26 -42.73 -10.47
CA THR A 593 5.58 -44.02 -10.63
C THR A 593 4.62 -44.36 -9.50
N ILE A 594 4.66 -43.55 -8.40
CA ILE A 594 3.82 -43.77 -7.23
C ILE A 594 2.46 -43.06 -7.39
N ASP A 595 1.47 -43.53 -6.62
CA ASP A 595 0.09 -42.99 -6.61
C ASP A 595 -0.24 -42.17 -5.35
N GLN A 596 0.67 -42.12 -4.39
CA GLN A 596 0.50 -41.38 -3.13
C GLN A 596 1.79 -40.67 -2.74
N CYS A 597 1.66 -39.41 -2.25
CA CYS A 597 2.77 -38.61 -1.74
C CYS A 597 2.94 -38.79 -0.22
N GLN A 598 3.26 -40.02 0.23
CA GLN A 598 3.52 -40.34 1.62
C GLN A 598 5.01 -40.53 1.85
N LEU A 599 5.51 -40.11 3.02
CA LEU A 599 6.91 -40.33 3.39
C LEU A 599 7.21 -41.82 3.55
N PRO A 600 8.38 -42.30 3.09
CA PRO A 600 8.79 -43.66 3.28
C PRO A 600 9.29 -43.91 4.72
N ASP A 601 9.31 -45.21 5.14
CA ASP A 601 9.81 -45.60 6.44
C ASP A 601 11.32 -45.38 6.58
N LYS A 602 12.07 -45.51 5.47
CA LYS A 602 13.49 -45.28 5.45
C LYS A 602 13.85 -44.04 4.65
N LEU A 603 14.61 -43.13 5.29
CA LEU A 603 15.11 -41.88 4.74
C LEU A 603 16.64 -41.94 4.56
N GLU A 604 17.14 -41.47 3.42
CA GLU A 604 18.56 -41.29 3.16
C GLU A 604 19.03 -39.90 3.69
N LEU A 605 20.34 -39.63 3.64
CA LEU A 605 20.95 -38.43 4.19
C LEU A 605 20.34 -37.14 3.60
N GLU A 606 20.24 -37.08 2.28
CA GLU A 606 19.64 -35.93 1.56
C GLU A 606 18.15 -35.78 1.83
N ASP A 607 17.43 -36.87 2.06
CA ASP A 607 16.00 -36.85 2.42
C ASP A 607 15.80 -36.19 3.80
N LYS A 608 16.61 -36.62 4.77
CA LYS A 608 16.59 -36.05 6.12
C LYS A 608 16.98 -34.60 6.13
N TRP A 609 17.97 -34.20 5.31
CA TRP A 609 18.39 -32.83 5.16
C TRP A 609 17.26 -31.93 4.66
N ILE A 610 16.59 -32.28 3.54
CA ILE A 610 15.51 -31.43 2.99
C ILE A 610 14.29 -31.40 3.91
N LEU A 611 13.95 -32.51 4.56
CA LEU A 611 12.83 -32.57 5.50
C LEU A 611 13.11 -31.73 6.74
N SER A 612 14.34 -31.75 7.29
CA SER A 612 14.73 -30.91 8.41
C SER A 612 14.73 -29.42 8.05
N LYS A 613 15.23 -29.08 6.86
CA LYS A 613 15.16 -27.71 6.31
C LYS A 613 13.72 -27.22 6.16
N LEU A 614 12.84 -28.03 5.57
CA LEU A 614 11.42 -27.71 5.43
C LEU A 614 10.78 -27.52 6.80
N ASN A 615 11.03 -28.44 7.71
CA ASN A 615 10.45 -28.47 9.05
C ASN A 615 10.86 -27.26 9.90
N SER A 616 12.07 -26.74 9.72
CA SER A 616 12.52 -25.51 10.39
C SER A 616 11.99 -24.22 9.76
N VAL A 617 11.79 -24.18 8.44
CA VAL A 617 11.30 -22.96 7.74
C VAL A 617 9.79 -22.74 7.90
N ILE A 618 8.99 -23.81 8.09
CA ILE A 618 7.54 -23.73 8.26
C ILE A 618 7.13 -22.80 9.41
N PRO A 619 7.66 -22.98 10.66
CA PRO A 619 7.33 -22.07 11.77
C PRO A 619 7.75 -20.62 11.49
N GLU A 620 8.90 -20.41 10.86
CA GLU A 620 9.37 -19.06 10.52
C GLU A 620 8.45 -18.36 9.53
N ILE A 621 7.98 -19.06 8.50
CA ILE A 621 7.01 -18.54 7.54
C ILE A 621 5.70 -18.23 8.26
N THR A 622 5.19 -19.16 9.05
CA THR A 622 3.93 -19.02 9.80
C THR A 622 3.98 -17.83 10.75
N GLU A 623 5.07 -17.68 11.52
CA GLU A 623 5.24 -16.55 12.44
C GLU A 623 5.26 -15.20 11.71
N ASN A 624 5.96 -15.12 10.57
CA ASN A 624 5.97 -13.89 9.77
C ASN A 624 4.58 -13.58 9.19
N MET A 625 3.84 -14.60 8.75
CA MET A 625 2.44 -14.43 8.31
C MET A 625 1.54 -13.90 9.44
N GLU A 626 1.66 -14.44 10.65
CA GLU A 626 0.90 -14.00 11.82
C GLU A 626 1.27 -12.58 12.28
N ARG A 627 2.49 -12.15 12.02
CA ARG A 627 2.97 -10.78 12.32
C ARG A 627 2.74 -9.78 11.19
N TYR A 628 2.07 -10.18 10.13
CA TYR A 628 1.85 -9.36 8.93
C TYR A 628 3.12 -8.97 8.16
N GLU A 629 4.24 -9.66 8.42
CA GLU A 629 5.49 -9.52 7.66
C GLU A 629 5.44 -10.39 6.39
N LEU A 630 4.43 -10.14 5.54
CA LEU A 630 4.11 -10.98 4.39
C LEU A 630 5.24 -11.03 3.36
N GLY A 631 5.97 -9.93 3.18
CA GLY A 631 7.13 -9.87 2.29
C GLY A 631 8.28 -10.77 2.77
N VAL A 632 8.52 -10.84 4.08
CA VAL A 632 9.53 -11.71 4.68
C VAL A 632 9.10 -13.18 4.54
N ALA A 633 7.84 -13.49 4.80
CA ALA A 633 7.30 -14.83 4.62
C ALA A 633 7.45 -15.30 3.15
N ALA A 634 7.07 -14.46 2.19
CA ALA A 634 7.22 -14.74 0.76
C ALA A 634 8.67 -15.00 0.36
N GLN A 635 9.62 -14.21 0.87
CA GLN A 635 11.04 -14.38 0.59
C GLN A 635 11.57 -15.72 1.14
N LYS A 636 11.17 -16.13 2.35
CA LYS A 636 11.56 -17.43 2.92
C LYS A 636 11.02 -18.60 2.10
N VAL A 637 9.80 -18.51 1.60
CA VAL A 637 9.23 -19.52 0.69
C VAL A 637 10.03 -19.56 -0.61
N TYR A 638 10.33 -18.40 -1.18
CA TYR A 638 11.14 -18.28 -2.39
C TYR A 638 12.52 -18.93 -2.22
N ASP A 639 13.26 -18.57 -1.16
CA ASP A 639 14.61 -19.05 -0.90
C ASP A 639 14.62 -20.58 -0.68
N PHE A 640 13.67 -21.12 0.05
CA PHE A 640 13.56 -22.56 0.25
C PHE A 640 13.31 -23.30 -1.07
N ILE A 641 12.39 -22.80 -1.91
CA ILE A 641 12.07 -23.41 -3.20
C ILE A 641 13.27 -23.34 -4.14
N TRP A 642 13.85 -22.15 -4.27
CA TRP A 642 14.92 -21.92 -5.25
C TRP A 642 16.21 -22.61 -4.84
N ASP A 643 16.71 -22.31 -3.63
CA ASP A 643 18.02 -22.74 -3.18
C ASP A 643 18.01 -24.19 -2.67
N SER A 644 17.08 -24.54 -1.78
CA SER A 644 17.10 -25.86 -1.16
C SER A 644 16.48 -26.95 -2.03
N TYR A 645 15.25 -26.74 -2.50
CA TYR A 645 14.53 -27.75 -3.26
C TYR A 645 15.04 -27.89 -4.70
N CYS A 646 15.02 -26.80 -5.48
CA CYS A 646 15.36 -26.84 -6.91
C CYS A 646 16.86 -26.99 -7.17
N ASP A 647 17.71 -26.19 -6.54
CA ASP A 647 19.14 -26.17 -6.84
C ASP A 647 19.90 -27.32 -6.20
N TRP A 648 19.40 -27.82 -5.07
CA TRP A 648 20.10 -28.89 -4.35
C TRP A 648 19.32 -30.20 -4.32
N TYR A 649 18.17 -30.27 -3.69
CA TYR A 649 17.52 -31.55 -3.41
C TYR A 649 17.19 -32.35 -4.68
N ILE A 650 16.63 -31.70 -5.69
CA ILE A 650 16.37 -32.36 -6.99
C ILE A 650 17.66 -32.92 -7.58
N GLU A 651 18.75 -32.15 -7.56
CA GLU A 651 20.03 -32.61 -8.11
C GLU A 651 20.64 -33.77 -7.30
N LEU A 652 20.51 -33.74 -5.96
CA LEU A 652 20.97 -34.81 -5.08
C LEU A 652 20.21 -36.13 -5.35
N THR A 653 18.89 -36.03 -5.60
CA THR A 653 18.05 -37.23 -5.83
C THR A 653 18.25 -37.88 -7.22
N LYS A 654 18.83 -37.18 -8.20
CA LYS A 654 19.00 -37.69 -9.56
C LYS A 654 19.86 -38.95 -9.60
N THR A 655 20.79 -39.12 -8.68
CA THR A 655 21.62 -40.36 -8.58
C THR A 655 20.74 -41.57 -8.28
N ARG A 656 19.74 -41.41 -7.41
CA ARG A 656 18.79 -42.48 -7.07
C ARG A 656 17.75 -42.69 -8.16
N LEU A 657 17.17 -41.60 -8.70
CA LEU A 657 16.16 -41.67 -9.77
C LEU A 657 16.67 -42.32 -11.06
N GLN A 658 17.97 -42.22 -11.33
CA GLN A 658 18.66 -42.79 -12.50
C GLN A 658 19.41 -44.10 -12.18
N GLY A 659 19.40 -44.53 -10.91
CA GLY A 659 20.04 -45.75 -10.45
C GLY A 659 19.24 -47.01 -10.79
N GLU A 660 19.79 -48.17 -10.41
CA GLU A 660 19.18 -49.49 -10.64
C GLU A 660 18.34 -50.00 -9.45
N ASP A 661 18.51 -49.38 -8.26
CA ASP A 661 17.75 -49.74 -7.04
C ASP A 661 16.35 -49.12 -7.09
N GLU A 662 15.37 -49.94 -7.45
CA GLU A 662 13.95 -49.52 -7.57
C GLU A 662 13.37 -49.07 -6.22
N ASP A 663 13.75 -49.70 -5.10
CA ASP A 663 13.26 -49.29 -3.78
C ASP A 663 13.80 -47.90 -3.39
N SER A 664 15.07 -47.61 -3.65
CA SER A 664 15.67 -46.31 -3.46
C SER A 664 15.02 -45.22 -4.35
N LYS A 665 14.72 -45.61 -5.60
CA LYS A 665 14.04 -44.73 -6.55
C LYS A 665 12.63 -44.36 -6.10
N ILE A 666 11.84 -45.31 -5.61
CA ILE A 666 10.49 -45.10 -5.08
C ILE A 666 10.57 -44.19 -3.85
N ARG A 667 11.48 -44.42 -2.91
CA ARG A 667 11.66 -43.55 -1.72
C ARG A 667 12.02 -42.10 -2.09
N ALA A 668 12.89 -41.93 -3.08
CA ALA A 668 13.23 -40.58 -3.57
C ALA A 668 12.01 -39.86 -4.17
N GLN A 669 11.18 -40.57 -4.94
CA GLN A 669 9.92 -40.02 -5.47
C GLN A 669 8.97 -39.66 -4.37
N GLN A 670 8.82 -40.49 -3.34
CA GLN A 670 7.93 -40.20 -2.19
C GLN A 670 8.33 -38.93 -1.45
N VAL A 671 9.63 -38.74 -1.15
CA VAL A 671 10.09 -37.53 -0.45
C VAL A 671 10.00 -36.30 -1.36
N LEU A 672 10.40 -36.40 -2.64
CA LEU A 672 10.24 -35.31 -3.60
C LEU A 672 8.77 -34.84 -3.72
N CYS A 673 7.83 -35.79 -3.80
CA CYS A 673 6.40 -35.50 -3.90
C CYS A 673 5.85 -34.87 -2.61
N TYR A 674 6.25 -35.41 -1.46
CA TYR A 674 5.85 -34.86 -0.16
C TYR A 674 6.34 -33.41 0.01
N VAL A 675 7.62 -33.17 -0.20
CA VAL A 675 8.21 -31.83 -0.08
C VAL A 675 7.57 -30.86 -1.07
N LEU A 676 7.34 -31.27 -2.32
CA LEU A 676 6.65 -30.42 -3.30
C LEU A 676 5.22 -30.09 -2.87
N THR A 677 4.48 -31.03 -2.32
CA THR A 677 3.12 -30.81 -1.82
C THR A 677 3.12 -29.76 -0.71
N GLU A 678 4.04 -29.85 0.26
CA GLU A 678 4.15 -28.87 1.33
C GLU A 678 4.60 -27.49 0.81
N ILE A 679 5.53 -27.45 -0.16
CA ILE A 679 5.93 -26.22 -0.87
C ILE A 679 4.72 -25.56 -1.54
N LEU A 680 3.87 -26.32 -2.23
CA LEU A 680 2.69 -25.78 -2.90
C LEU A 680 1.71 -25.18 -1.92
N LYS A 681 1.53 -25.79 -0.75
CA LYS A 681 0.71 -25.23 0.33
C LYS A 681 1.28 -23.91 0.86
N LEU A 682 2.59 -23.85 1.13
CA LEU A 682 3.26 -22.62 1.62
C LEU A 682 3.22 -21.48 0.59
N LEU A 683 3.35 -21.79 -0.69
CA LEU A 683 3.36 -20.81 -1.77
C LEU A 683 1.94 -20.38 -2.20
N HIS A 684 0.92 -21.21 -1.96
CA HIS A 684 -0.44 -20.99 -2.46
C HIS A 684 -1.03 -19.61 -2.12
N PRO A 685 -0.92 -19.06 -0.90
CA PRO A 685 -1.43 -17.73 -0.61
C PRO A 685 -0.85 -16.63 -1.51
N PHE A 686 0.39 -16.80 -1.94
CA PHE A 686 1.13 -15.83 -2.75
C PHE A 686 0.92 -16.01 -4.25
N MET A 687 0.96 -17.26 -4.72
CA MET A 687 0.85 -17.65 -6.13
C MET A 687 -0.21 -18.75 -6.30
N PRO A 688 -1.50 -18.39 -6.18
CA PRO A 688 -2.58 -19.37 -6.06
C PRO A 688 -2.83 -20.19 -7.33
N PHE A 689 -2.63 -19.62 -8.52
CA PHE A 689 -3.00 -20.29 -9.77
C PHE A 689 -2.03 -21.42 -10.16
N ILE A 690 -0.75 -21.11 -10.20
CA ILE A 690 0.26 -22.11 -10.55
C ILE A 690 0.32 -23.24 -9.53
N THR A 691 0.17 -22.92 -8.25
CA THR A 691 0.20 -23.91 -7.17
C THR A 691 -0.99 -24.86 -7.24
N GLU A 692 -2.18 -24.37 -7.51
CA GLU A 692 -3.37 -25.21 -7.72
C GLU A 692 -3.21 -26.10 -8.96
N GLU A 693 -2.74 -25.54 -10.08
CA GLU A 693 -2.57 -26.30 -11.33
C GLU A 693 -1.56 -27.43 -11.17
N ILE A 694 -0.44 -27.19 -10.50
CA ILE A 694 0.56 -28.23 -10.21
C ILE A 694 -0.02 -29.28 -9.28
N TRP A 695 -0.70 -28.86 -8.20
CA TRP A 695 -1.27 -29.76 -7.20
C TRP A 695 -2.34 -30.67 -7.80
N GLN A 696 -3.20 -30.16 -8.69
CA GLN A 696 -4.20 -30.95 -9.41
C GLN A 696 -3.60 -32.03 -10.32
N ALA A 697 -2.33 -31.90 -10.69
CA ALA A 697 -1.63 -32.84 -11.53
C ALA A 697 -0.85 -33.90 -10.72
N LEU A 698 -0.49 -33.60 -9.48
CA LEU A 698 0.18 -34.51 -8.55
C LEU A 698 -0.79 -35.54 -7.95
N PRO A 699 -0.29 -36.68 -7.44
CA PRO A 699 -1.08 -37.52 -6.54
C PRO A 699 -1.44 -36.73 -5.27
N HIS A 700 -2.73 -36.56 -5.00
CA HIS A 700 -3.20 -35.78 -3.85
C HIS A 700 -4.49 -36.35 -3.26
N GLN A 701 -4.84 -35.88 -2.07
CA GLN A 701 -6.13 -36.15 -1.41
C GLN A 701 -6.87 -34.82 -1.24
N GLY A 702 -8.19 -34.84 -1.37
CA GLY A 702 -9.05 -33.66 -1.36
C GLY A 702 -9.22 -33.06 -2.74
N ASP A 703 -10.11 -32.06 -2.85
CA ASP A 703 -10.53 -31.53 -4.16
C ASP A 703 -9.74 -30.29 -4.60
N TYR A 704 -9.31 -29.44 -3.65
CA TYR A 704 -8.66 -28.16 -3.94
C TYR A 704 -7.52 -27.88 -2.97
N LEU A 705 -6.39 -27.35 -3.47
CA LEU A 705 -5.25 -26.98 -2.66
C LEU A 705 -5.59 -25.89 -1.62
N MET A 706 -6.40 -24.91 -1.98
CA MET A 706 -6.77 -23.81 -1.10
C MET A 706 -7.60 -24.25 0.13
N LEU A 707 -8.14 -25.47 0.13
CA LEU A 707 -8.87 -26.07 1.24
C LEU A 707 -8.05 -27.09 2.04
N GLN A 708 -6.78 -27.27 1.68
CA GLN A 708 -5.88 -28.17 2.40
C GLN A 708 -5.35 -27.52 3.69
N GLN A 709 -4.92 -28.36 4.63
CA GLN A 709 -4.32 -27.93 5.89
C GLN A 709 -2.98 -27.21 5.64
N TRP A 710 -2.78 -26.08 6.32
CA TRP A 710 -1.49 -25.38 6.36
C TRP A 710 -0.41 -26.29 6.95
N PRO A 711 0.83 -26.28 6.40
CA PRO A 711 1.91 -27.09 6.93
C PRO A 711 2.25 -26.78 8.38
N GLU A 712 2.57 -27.80 9.14
CA GLU A 712 2.96 -27.70 10.54
C GLU A 712 4.33 -28.30 10.80
N HIS A 713 4.97 -27.89 11.88
CA HIS A 713 6.21 -28.48 12.35
C HIS A 713 5.95 -29.87 12.96
N HIS A 714 6.78 -30.86 12.61
CA HIS A 714 6.71 -32.21 13.14
C HIS A 714 8.05 -32.60 13.76
N ALA A 715 8.11 -32.78 15.08
CA ALA A 715 9.35 -33.07 15.79
C ALA A 715 10.09 -34.34 15.32
N ASN A 716 9.39 -35.29 14.72
CA ASN A 716 9.99 -36.51 14.13
C ASN A 716 10.68 -36.28 12.78
N LEU A 717 10.59 -35.07 12.22
CA LEU A 717 11.27 -34.65 10.99
C LEU A 717 12.42 -33.66 11.25
N ASP A 718 12.82 -33.48 12.50
CA ASP A 718 14.02 -32.74 12.87
C ASP A 718 15.24 -33.66 12.82
N PHE A 719 16.18 -33.39 11.93
CA PHE A 719 17.41 -34.17 11.73
C PHE A 719 18.65 -33.26 11.75
N PRO A 720 18.98 -32.64 12.89
CA PRO A 720 20.04 -31.63 12.97
C PRO A 720 21.44 -32.16 12.63
N GLU A 721 21.74 -33.42 12.97
CA GLU A 721 23.03 -34.04 12.65
C GLU A 721 23.19 -34.31 11.16
N GLU A 722 22.13 -34.81 10.50
CA GLU A 722 22.12 -35.08 9.07
C GLU A 722 22.08 -33.78 8.26
N GLU A 723 21.41 -32.76 8.79
CA GLU A 723 21.40 -31.42 8.20
C GLU A 723 22.82 -30.85 8.18
N LYS A 724 23.53 -30.88 9.31
CA LYS A 724 24.92 -30.44 9.42
C LYS A 724 25.83 -31.25 8.51
N ALA A 725 25.69 -32.58 8.50
CA ALA A 725 26.48 -33.45 7.66
C ALA A 725 26.33 -33.10 6.16
N MET A 726 25.10 -32.90 5.71
CA MET A 726 24.84 -32.55 4.29
C MET A 726 25.39 -31.17 3.94
N GLU A 727 25.29 -30.18 4.84
CA GLU A 727 25.84 -28.82 4.60
C GLU A 727 27.37 -28.86 4.43
N LEU A 728 28.12 -29.73 5.17
CA LEU A 728 29.56 -29.89 4.98
C LEU A 728 29.90 -30.44 3.60
N ILE A 729 29.11 -31.39 3.12
CA ILE A 729 29.26 -31.96 1.77
C ILE A 729 28.95 -30.89 0.71
N MET A 730 27.88 -30.16 0.89
CA MET A 730 27.46 -29.09 -0.04
C MET A 730 28.50 -27.96 -0.10
N ASP A 731 29.12 -27.61 1.03
CA ASP A 731 30.18 -26.60 1.07
C ASP A 731 31.42 -27.06 0.25
N ALA A 732 31.80 -28.32 0.40
CA ALA A 732 32.88 -28.89 -0.44
C ALA A 732 32.54 -28.82 -1.94
N ILE A 733 31.31 -29.18 -2.30
CA ILE A 733 30.83 -29.10 -3.69
C ILE A 733 30.86 -27.67 -4.21
N ARG A 734 30.37 -26.69 -3.43
CA ARG A 734 30.40 -25.26 -3.80
C ARG A 734 31.82 -24.75 -4.01
N ALA A 735 32.72 -25.08 -3.08
CA ALA A 735 34.10 -24.66 -3.12
C ALA A 735 34.86 -25.25 -4.34
N ILE A 736 34.62 -26.53 -4.65
CA ILE A 736 35.17 -27.15 -5.84
C ILE A 736 34.62 -26.51 -7.12
N ARG A 737 33.30 -26.30 -7.20
CA ARG A 737 32.66 -25.66 -8.35
C ARG A 737 33.19 -24.24 -8.59
N ALA A 738 33.35 -23.45 -7.52
CA ALA A 738 33.91 -22.12 -7.59
C ALA A 738 35.36 -22.16 -8.16
N ARG A 739 36.19 -23.04 -7.61
CA ARG A 739 37.59 -23.18 -8.05
C ARG A 739 37.69 -23.64 -9.50
N ARG A 740 36.83 -24.59 -9.91
CA ARG A 740 36.76 -25.05 -11.31
C ARG A 740 36.32 -23.94 -12.26
N ALA A 741 35.38 -23.10 -11.86
CA ALA A 741 34.92 -21.94 -12.64
C ALA A 741 36.06 -20.91 -12.84
N GLU A 742 36.80 -20.60 -11.76
CA GLU A 742 37.99 -19.70 -11.82
C GLU A 742 39.05 -20.22 -12.82
N MET A 743 39.18 -21.54 -12.90
CA MET A 743 40.15 -22.21 -13.79
C MET A 743 39.58 -22.48 -15.19
N ASN A 744 38.34 -22.12 -15.49
CA ASN A 744 37.61 -22.44 -16.72
C ASN A 744 37.60 -23.96 -17.03
N ALA A 745 37.60 -24.81 -16.00
CA ALA A 745 37.55 -26.27 -16.15
C ALA A 745 36.11 -26.70 -16.49
N PRO A 746 35.87 -27.30 -17.67
CA PRO A 746 34.52 -27.67 -18.07
C PRO A 746 33.98 -28.86 -17.26
N PRO A 747 32.65 -28.97 -17.07
CA PRO A 747 32.01 -30.07 -16.35
C PRO A 747 32.34 -31.48 -16.90
N SER A 748 32.61 -31.55 -18.18
CA SER A 748 32.98 -32.80 -18.86
C SER A 748 34.35 -33.36 -18.44
N LYS A 749 35.25 -32.51 -17.93
CA LYS A 749 36.52 -32.94 -17.35
C LYS A 749 36.33 -33.36 -15.90
N LYS A 750 36.31 -34.66 -15.66
CA LYS A 750 36.28 -35.25 -14.30
C LYS A 750 37.69 -35.38 -13.79
N ALA A 751 37.89 -35.12 -12.50
CA ALA A 751 39.20 -35.27 -11.83
C ALA A 751 39.07 -36.13 -10.58
N GLN A 752 40.14 -36.81 -10.20
CA GLN A 752 40.20 -37.47 -8.90
C GLN A 752 40.11 -36.43 -7.78
N LEU A 753 39.44 -36.77 -6.69
CA LEU A 753 39.28 -35.91 -5.52
C LEU A 753 39.79 -36.62 -4.27
N THR A 754 40.75 -36.03 -3.59
CA THR A 754 41.15 -36.44 -2.25
C THR A 754 40.59 -35.48 -1.24
N VAL A 755 39.85 -35.99 -0.26
CA VAL A 755 39.23 -35.22 0.85
C VAL A 755 39.97 -35.55 2.14
N SER A 756 40.71 -34.60 2.69
CA SER A 756 41.39 -34.71 3.97
C SER A 756 40.52 -34.03 5.05
N THR A 757 40.02 -34.78 6.01
CA THR A 757 39.02 -34.32 6.97
C THR A 757 39.03 -35.11 8.28
N LEU A 758 38.53 -34.46 9.36
CA LEU A 758 38.19 -35.16 10.59
C LEU A 758 36.79 -35.81 10.53
N GLU A 759 35.94 -35.35 9.61
CA GLU A 759 34.54 -35.81 9.42
C GLU A 759 34.47 -36.93 8.36
N GLN A 760 35.32 -37.94 8.49
CA GLN A 760 35.45 -39.02 7.47
C GLN A 760 34.12 -39.71 7.17
N ALA A 761 33.33 -40.02 8.20
CA ALA A 761 32.04 -40.73 8.05
C ALA A 761 31.04 -39.90 7.19
N VAL A 762 31.03 -38.59 7.36
CA VAL A 762 30.18 -37.65 6.60
C VAL A 762 30.61 -37.66 5.12
N PHE A 763 31.92 -37.52 4.85
CA PHE A 763 32.39 -37.42 3.49
C PHE A 763 32.35 -38.77 2.76
N HIS A 764 32.44 -39.93 3.48
CA HIS A 764 32.16 -41.25 2.90
C HIS A 764 30.70 -41.34 2.41
N GLN A 765 29.73 -40.86 3.17
CA GLN A 765 28.34 -40.79 2.71
C GLN A 765 28.17 -39.82 1.55
N GLY A 766 28.99 -38.76 1.49
CA GLY A 766 28.99 -37.74 0.46
C GLY A 766 29.59 -38.14 -0.90
N ILE A 767 30.26 -39.29 -0.99
CA ILE A 767 30.97 -39.73 -2.21
C ILE A 767 30.07 -39.67 -3.47
N PRO A 768 28.84 -40.19 -3.48
CA PRO A 768 27.99 -40.16 -4.67
C PRO A 768 27.69 -38.72 -5.13
N PHE A 769 27.49 -37.79 -4.17
CA PHE A 769 27.21 -36.39 -4.47
C PHE A 769 28.44 -35.64 -5.00
N LEU A 770 29.61 -35.88 -4.42
CA LEU A 770 30.91 -35.35 -4.89
C LEU A 770 31.24 -35.82 -6.32
N LYS A 771 31.02 -37.11 -6.60
CA LYS A 771 31.21 -37.66 -7.96
C LYS A 771 30.31 -36.97 -8.98
N ARG A 772 29.02 -36.73 -8.62
CA ARG A 772 28.05 -36.15 -9.55
C ARG A 772 28.19 -34.66 -9.63
N LEU A 773 28.16 -33.93 -8.47
CA LEU A 773 27.96 -32.49 -8.40
C LEU A 773 29.28 -31.72 -8.38
N ALA A 774 30.40 -32.32 -7.92
CA ALA A 774 31.72 -31.71 -7.99
C ALA A 774 32.52 -32.23 -9.19
N TYR A 775 31.92 -33.10 -10.03
CA TYR A 775 32.53 -33.69 -11.21
C TYR A 775 33.80 -34.47 -10.86
N ALA A 776 33.79 -35.21 -9.74
CA ALA A 776 34.87 -36.09 -9.39
C ALA A 776 34.78 -37.41 -10.16
N SER A 777 35.92 -37.90 -10.70
CA SER A 777 35.99 -39.23 -11.32
C SER A 777 35.98 -40.33 -10.26
N ASP A 778 36.72 -40.11 -9.20
CA ASP A 778 36.71 -40.91 -7.97
C ASP A 778 37.00 -40.03 -6.75
N VAL A 779 36.64 -40.52 -5.53
CA VAL A 779 36.81 -39.80 -4.30
C VAL A 779 37.49 -40.68 -3.26
N THR A 780 38.60 -40.18 -2.73
CA THR A 780 39.36 -40.82 -1.64
C THR A 780 39.23 -39.93 -0.39
N VAL A 781 38.75 -40.49 0.70
CA VAL A 781 38.64 -39.78 1.99
C VAL A 781 39.80 -40.25 2.88
N VAL A 782 40.56 -39.30 3.40
CA VAL A 782 41.71 -39.53 4.29
C VAL A 782 41.56 -38.72 5.57
N GLU A 783 42.22 -39.16 6.63
CA GLU A 783 42.21 -38.43 7.92
C GLU A 783 42.98 -37.11 7.80
N ALA A 784 42.53 -36.07 8.48
CA ALA A 784 43.15 -34.74 8.43
C ALA A 784 44.63 -34.71 8.90
N THR A 785 45.04 -35.72 9.67
CA THR A 785 46.40 -35.89 10.15
C THR A 785 47.34 -36.59 9.13
N GLN A 786 46.75 -37.19 8.09
CA GLN A 786 47.50 -37.84 7.03
C GLN A 786 48.09 -36.83 6.06
N GLU A 787 49.38 -36.85 5.82
CA GLU A 787 50.03 -36.00 4.83
C GLU A 787 49.56 -36.41 3.41
N VAL A 788 49.07 -35.41 2.66
CA VAL A 788 48.71 -35.55 1.25
C VAL A 788 49.78 -34.85 0.43
N ASP A 789 50.40 -35.54 -0.51
CA ASP A 789 51.31 -34.91 -1.46
C ASP A 789 50.51 -33.93 -2.36
N ALA A 790 50.73 -32.66 -2.13
CA ALA A 790 50.03 -31.59 -2.85
C ALA A 790 50.74 -31.13 -4.13
N GLN A 791 51.84 -31.76 -4.50
CA GLN A 791 52.59 -31.38 -5.70
C GLN A 791 51.75 -31.64 -6.96
N GLY A 792 51.52 -30.62 -7.77
CA GLY A 792 50.69 -30.70 -8.98
C GLY A 792 49.18 -30.79 -8.68
N MET A 793 48.76 -30.53 -7.45
CA MET A 793 47.35 -30.54 -7.02
C MET A 793 46.80 -29.11 -6.88
N VAL A 794 45.55 -28.92 -7.25
CA VAL A 794 44.76 -27.76 -6.83
C VAL A 794 44.21 -28.01 -5.46
N THR A 795 44.51 -27.18 -4.52
CA THR A 795 44.02 -27.29 -3.15
C THR A 795 42.86 -26.30 -2.91
N VAL A 796 41.78 -26.81 -2.36
CA VAL A 796 40.61 -26.00 -1.93
C VAL A 796 40.37 -26.30 -0.46
N ALA A 797 40.23 -25.22 0.35
CA ALA A 797 39.96 -25.37 1.78
C ALA A 797 38.51 -24.98 2.06
N THR A 798 37.84 -25.77 2.88
CA THR A 798 36.56 -25.49 3.51
C THR A 798 36.69 -25.49 5.04
N HIS A 799 35.63 -25.21 5.74
CA HIS A 799 35.63 -25.26 7.21
C HIS A 799 35.96 -26.68 7.74
N ALA A 800 35.51 -27.75 7.02
CA ALA A 800 35.59 -29.13 7.51
C ALA A 800 36.60 -29.98 6.77
N ALA A 801 37.13 -29.54 5.63
CA ALA A 801 37.98 -30.38 4.79
C ALA A 801 38.99 -29.57 3.96
N ARG A 802 40.09 -30.22 3.61
CA ARG A 802 40.99 -29.83 2.53
C ARG A 802 40.77 -30.77 1.35
N LEU A 803 40.58 -30.18 0.19
CA LEU A 803 40.18 -30.86 -1.04
C LEU A 803 41.30 -30.71 -2.04
N TYR A 804 41.77 -31.86 -2.59
CA TYR A 804 42.88 -31.90 -3.53
C TYR A 804 42.42 -32.49 -4.85
N LEU A 805 42.68 -31.79 -5.95
CA LEU A 805 42.35 -32.21 -7.30
C LEU A 805 43.61 -32.15 -8.20
N PRO A 806 43.99 -33.19 -8.97
CA PRO A 806 45.09 -33.09 -9.89
C PRO A 806 44.88 -32.01 -10.95
N LEU A 807 45.78 -31.05 -11.03
CA LEU A 807 45.72 -29.95 -11.99
C LEU A 807 45.66 -30.45 -13.44
N ALA A 808 46.43 -31.46 -13.76
CA ALA A 808 46.50 -32.06 -15.11
C ALA A 808 45.17 -32.68 -15.58
N GLU A 809 44.30 -33.07 -14.66
CA GLU A 809 42.96 -33.61 -14.99
C GLU A 809 41.92 -32.50 -15.18
N LEU A 810 42.15 -31.34 -14.61
CA LEU A 810 41.20 -30.20 -14.68
C LEU A 810 41.41 -29.37 -15.94
N VAL A 811 42.64 -29.09 -16.30
CA VAL A 811 43.02 -28.23 -17.43
C VAL A 811 43.98 -28.92 -18.39
N ASP A 812 43.99 -28.47 -19.63
CA ASP A 812 45.02 -28.82 -20.57
C ASP A 812 46.23 -27.93 -20.24
N LEU A 813 47.26 -28.51 -19.65
CA LEU A 813 48.42 -27.81 -19.12
C LEU A 813 49.10 -26.92 -20.19
N ASP A 814 49.20 -27.44 -21.42
CA ASP A 814 49.84 -26.67 -22.51
C ASP A 814 48.97 -25.47 -22.95
N LYS A 815 47.64 -25.67 -23.03
CA LYS A 815 46.73 -24.59 -23.36
C LYS A 815 46.63 -23.58 -22.21
N GLU A 816 46.66 -24.03 -20.97
CA GLU A 816 46.58 -23.13 -19.82
C GLU A 816 47.87 -22.33 -19.65
N ARG A 817 49.06 -22.95 -19.87
CA ARG A 817 50.33 -22.24 -19.95
C ARG A 817 50.28 -21.13 -21.03
N ALA A 818 49.81 -21.50 -22.23
CA ALA A 818 49.68 -20.54 -23.32
C ALA A 818 48.69 -19.40 -22.99
N ARG A 819 47.58 -19.73 -22.31
CA ARG A 819 46.58 -18.72 -21.85
C ARG A 819 47.20 -17.77 -20.83
N ILE A 820 47.81 -18.28 -19.78
CA ILE A 820 48.46 -17.48 -18.74
C ILE A 820 49.56 -16.64 -19.32
N GLN A 821 50.39 -17.18 -20.21
CA GLN A 821 51.45 -16.44 -20.88
C GLN A 821 50.86 -15.26 -21.70
N LYS A 822 49.78 -15.51 -22.43
CA LYS A 822 49.10 -14.49 -23.22
C LYS A 822 48.50 -13.40 -22.32
N GLU A 823 47.93 -13.75 -21.15
CA GLU A 823 47.44 -12.80 -20.19
C GLU A 823 48.55 -12.00 -19.50
N LEU A 824 49.64 -12.65 -19.13
CA LEU A 824 50.85 -12.00 -18.64
C LEU A 824 51.36 -10.95 -19.63
N ASP A 825 51.54 -11.33 -20.90
CA ASP A 825 52.00 -10.43 -21.94
C ASP A 825 51.05 -9.28 -22.20
N LYS A 826 49.74 -9.51 -22.14
CA LYS A 826 48.69 -8.50 -22.29
C LYS A 826 48.72 -7.49 -21.12
N ASN A 827 48.70 -7.99 -19.89
CA ASN A 827 48.63 -7.16 -18.69
C ASN A 827 49.95 -6.41 -18.42
N ARG A 828 51.13 -7.01 -18.74
CA ARG A 828 52.41 -6.31 -18.72
C ARG A 828 52.40 -5.12 -19.67
N LYS A 829 51.97 -5.32 -20.93
CA LYS A 829 51.88 -4.23 -21.92
C LYS A 829 50.93 -3.12 -21.48
N GLU A 830 49.81 -3.48 -20.78
CA GLU A 830 48.87 -2.51 -20.25
C GLU A 830 49.46 -1.76 -19.07
N LEU A 831 50.15 -2.44 -18.15
CA LEU A 831 50.87 -1.82 -17.04
C LEU A 831 51.96 -0.87 -17.51
N ASP A 832 52.80 -1.27 -18.47
CA ASP A 832 53.86 -0.45 -19.06
C ASP A 832 53.29 0.85 -19.64
N LYS A 833 52.13 0.78 -20.33
CA LYS A 833 51.41 1.97 -20.84
C LYS A 833 50.93 2.88 -19.74
N LEU A 834 50.37 2.34 -18.68
CA LEU A 834 49.87 3.08 -17.53
C LEU A 834 51.03 3.73 -16.75
N GLU A 835 52.12 2.98 -16.54
CA GLU A 835 53.31 3.49 -15.87
C GLU A 835 54.00 4.58 -16.70
N ALA A 836 54.10 4.44 -18.00
CA ALA A 836 54.62 5.49 -18.91
C ALA A 836 53.72 6.73 -18.85
N LYS A 837 52.40 6.57 -18.76
CA LYS A 837 51.44 7.65 -18.58
C LYS A 837 51.59 8.36 -17.23
N LEU A 838 51.73 7.59 -16.15
CA LEU A 838 51.91 8.08 -14.78
C LEU A 838 53.29 8.71 -14.55
N ASN A 839 54.30 8.31 -15.32
CA ASN A 839 55.66 8.90 -15.28
C ASN A 839 55.80 10.15 -16.18
N ASN A 840 54.77 10.47 -16.98
CA ASN A 840 54.79 11.66 -17.83
C ASN A 840 54.40 12.93 -17.01
N PRO A 841 55.34 13.87 -16.73
CA PRO A 841 55.02 15.09 -15.99
C PRO A 841 53.92 15.94 -16.65
N GLY A 842 53.78 15.84 -17.98
CA GLY A 842 52.74 16.56 -18.71
C GLY A 842 51.34 16.04 -18.45
N PHE A 843 51.17 14.78 -18.07
CA PHE A 843 49.90 14.18 -17.65
C PHE A 843 49.64 14.44 -16.19
N VAL A 844 50.61 14.10 -15.32
CA VAL A 844 50.42 14.17 -13.86
C VAL A 844 50.15 15.59 -13.35
N ASN A 845 50.77 16.59 -13.99
CA ASN A 845 50.63 18.01 -13.61
C ASN A 845 49.43 18.72 -14.27
N LYS A 846 48.82 18.14 -15.32
CA LYS A 846 47.69 18.76 -16.06
C LYS A 846 46.37 18.06 -15.90
N ALA A 847 46.34 16.78 -15.54
CA ALA A 847 45.11 16.02 -15.35
C ALA A 847 44.49 16.30 -13.96
N PRO A 848 43.17 16.22 -13.81
CA PRO A 848 42.51 16.29 -12.50
C PRO A 848 43.05 15.22 -11.54
N ALA A 849 43.24 15.59 -10.26
CA ALA A 849 43.82 14.71 -9.24
C ALA A 849 43.11 13.35 -9.11
N ASN A 850 41.77 13.37 -9.21
CA ASN A 850 40.94 12.13 -9.18
C ASN A 850 41.23 11.19 -10.37
N VAL A 851 41.59 11.72 -11.54
CA VAL A 851 41.93 10.92 -12.72
C VAL A 851 43.30 10.29 -12.55
N VAL A 852 44.27 11.04 -12.00
CA VAL A 852 45.63 10.54 -11.71
C VAL A 852 45.55 9.41 -10.66
N GLU A 853 44.74 9.59 -9.61
CA GLU A 853 44.59 8.62 -8.54
C GLU A 853 43.88 7.32 -9.05
N ALA A 854 42.84 7.46 -9.87
CA ALA A 854 42.20 6.31 -10.52
C ALA A 854 43.16 5.49 -11.38
N GLU A 855 44.07 6.15 -12.12
CA GLU A 855 45.06 5.43 -12.94
C GLU A 855 46.14 4.77 -12.06
N ARG A 856 46.52 5.36 -10.91
CA ARG A 856 47.42 4.73 -9.93
C ARG A 856 46.80 3.48 -9.31
N GLU A 857 45.52 3.58 -8.90
CA GLU A 857 44.77 2.43 -8.35
C GLU A 857 44.67 1.28 -9.40
N ARG A 858 44.42 1.62 -10.65
CA ARG A 858 44.39 0.68 -11.77
C ARG A 858 45.73 0.00 -11.98
N ALA A 859 46.83 0.74 -11.93
CA ALA A 859 48.19 0.20 -12.03
C ALA A 859 48.50 -0.73 -10.84
N GLY A 860 48.05 -0.38 -9.63
CA GLY A 860 48.15 -1.26 -8.45
C GLY A 860 47.45 -2.57 -8.65
N LYS A 861 46.16 -2.55 -9.07
CA LYS A 861 45.36 -3.78 -9.36
C LYS A 861 46.02 -4.65 -10.46
N LEU A 862 46.63 -4.05 -11.49
CA LEU A 862 47.33 -4.78 -12.52
C LEU A 862 48.61 -5.43 -12.02
N ARG A 863 49.37 -4.78 -11.11
CA ARG A 863 50.56 -5.39 -10.48
C ARG A 863 50.18 -6.61 -9.64
N ASP A 864 49.15 -6.48 -8.82
CA ASP A 864 48.64 -7.59 -8.01
C ASP A 864 48.13 -8.75 -8.87
N LEU A 865 47.48 -8.44 -10.00
CA LEU A 865 47.02 -9.45 -10.96
C LEU A 865 48.23 -10.15 -11.64
N LEU A 866 49.27 -9.43 -12.02
CA LEU A 866 50.48 -10.00 -12.62
C LEU A 866 51.21 -10.95 -11.65
N VAL A 867 51.35 -10.57 -10.37
CA VAL A 867 51.91 -11.42 -9.33
C VAL A 867 51.12 -12.75 -9.24
N LYS A 868 49.81 -12.70 -9.20
CA LYS A 868 48.94 -13.88 -9.15
C LYS A 868 49.07 -14.75 -10.41
N LEU A 869 49.20 -14.12 -11.58
CA LEU A 869 49.43 -14.86 -12.85
C LEU A 869 50.82 -15.51 -12.91
N GLU A 870 51.86 -14.83 -12.38
CA GLU A 870 53.23 -15.37 -12.29
C GLU A 870 53.29 -16.54 -11.29
N GLU A 871 52.61 -16.44 -10.13
CA GLU A 871 52.44 -17.55 -9.19
C GLU A 871 51.70 -18.74 -9.85
N SER A 872 50.63 -18.43 -10.61
CA SER A 872 49.88 -19.46 -11.35
C SER A 872 50.74 -20.13 -12.45
N ALA A 873 51.58 -19.35 -13.15
CA ALA A 873 52.48 -19.88 -14.14
C ALA A 873 53.58 -20.79 -13.52
N ALA A 874 54.11 -20.40 -12.36
CA ALA A 874 55.07 -21.15 -11.59
C ALA A 874 54.46 -22.48 -11.06
N ALA A 875 53.20 -22.47 -10.68
CA ALA A 875 52.49 -23.70 -10.22
C ALA A 875 52.25 -24.73 -11.36
N LEU A 876 52.32 -24.30 -12.62
CA LEU A 876 52.16 -25.16 -13.78
C LEU A 876 53.47 -25.87 -14.19
N GLY A 877 54.57 -25.58 -13.53
CA GLY A 877 55.88 -26.22 -13.71
C GLY A 877 56.61 -25.67 -14.90
#